data_275097e7898e00a7ea41cef4c0687d74
#
_entry.id   275097e7898e00a7ea41cef4c0687d74
#
_cell.length_a   1.000
_cell.length_b   1.000
_cell.length_c   1.000
_cell.angle_alpha   90.00
_cell.angle_beta   90.00
_cell.angle_gamma   90.00
#
_symmetry.space_group_name_H-M   'P 1'
#
loop_
_entity.id
_entity.type
_entity.pdbx_description
1 polymer ?
#
loop_
_entity_poly.entity_id
_entity_poly.type
_entity_poly.pdbx_seq_one_letter_code
_entity_poly.pdbx_strand_id
1 'polypeptide(L)'
;MKKRKSRNKRKKTRSRLLWIASAAIGIAAVISAVCVAGMIATKKNAWRTPEELLVEYMDHIPKQEYEEMYAMLHIEASGNVSQEKFVTRNSAIYEGIEARNMAVQIIAYDEEQMSVTYQTAFDTVAGTISFENEALFLKGEDGYKLVWDDSMIFPNLTSADKVRVSTTQAERGEILDRNGRVLAGKGTASSVGIVPGKLENKEEAIAKIAELLEIAPEVIEKKLSAKWVKDDSFVPIKIIPKVEKIELMKYKPDQKVLKENERHETLLEIPGVMISDVEVREYPLGETAAHSVGYVQSVTAEDLEEHAGEGYTANSVIGKSGMEGLFEKELKGKNGCRVYIVNSEGKEKEELAYILVQDGHNIKLTIDANLQSSLYEQFKEDKSCSIAMNPYSGEILALVSTPSYDNNDFIMGLSSEQWTALNEDEDKPMYNRFRQVWCPGSTFKPIIAAIGLQSGAINPTEDYGNVGLSWQKDASWGSYYVTTLHAYEPVILENALIYSDNIYFAKAALKIGSEEMESSLTGLGFNEELPFEIKMAESQFSNTDGIETEIQLADSGYGQGQILVNPLHMACIYSAFCNEGNIIKPYLVYQNEAEIEYWIPGAFSNETASRVLEGTKKVVNDSTGTGYAAHRDDIVLAGKTGTAEIKASKEDTSGTELGWFAIYTAEKDIECPILIISMVEDVKGRGGSGYVVKKDSLVLEEWFSSH
;
A
#
# COMPACT_ATOMS: atom_id res chain seq x y z
N MET A 1 -26.05 -11.24 -32.08
CA MET A 1 -25.38 -9.91 -32.10
C MET A 1 -26.25 -8.66 -32.02
N LYS A 2 -27.59 -8.73 -32.06
CA LYS A 2 -28.50 -7.54 -32.01
C LYS A 2 -28.99 -7.15 -30.58
N LYS A 3 -28.94 -8.03 -29.59
CA LYS A 3 -29.43 -7.74 -28.22
C LYS A 3 -28.42 -7.02 -27.30
N ARG A 4 -27.10 -7.06 -27.60
CA ARG A 4 -26.05 -6.39 -26.78
C ARG A 4 -25.90 -4.89 -27.09
N LYS A 5 -26.25 -4.42 -28.30
CA LYS A 5 -26.18 -3.00 -28.67
C LYS A 5 -27.28 -2.10 -28.06
N SER A 6 -28.43 -2.69 -27.68
CA SER A 6 -29.54 -1.90 -27.12
C SER A 6 -29.37 -1.57 -25.62
N ARG A 7 -28.64 -2.41 -24.87
CA ARG A 7 -28.41 -2.20 -23.42
C ARG A 7 -27.36 -1.10 -23.13
N ASN A 8 -26.35 -0.98 -23.99
CA ASN A 8 -25.35 0.08 -23.88
C ASN A 8 -25.85 1.47 -24.32
N LYS A 9 -26.83 1.52 -25.24
CA LYS A 9 -27.45 2.81 -25.60
C LYS A 9 -28.33 3.36 -24.46
N ARG A 10 -29.07 2.49 -23.73
CA ARG A 10 -29.87 2.94 -22.59
C ARG A 10 -29.08 3.41 -21.39
N LYS A 11 -27.89 2.83 -21.11
CA LYS A 11 -26.99 3.32 -20.03
C LYS A 11 -26.35 4.66 -20.38
N LYS A 12 -25.92 4.88 -21.64
CA LYS A 12 -25.37 6.16 -22.08
C LYS A 12 -26.42 7.29 -22.12
N THR A 13 -27.68 6.97 -22.38
CA THR A 13 -28.76 7.95 -22.40
C THR A 13 -29.19 8.36 -20.98
N ARG A 14 -29.19 7.44 -20.00
CA ARG A 14 -29.47 7.77 -18.60
C ARG A 14 -28.36 8.60 -17.94
N SER A 15 -27.09 8.33 -18.21
CA SER A 15 -25.99 9.17 -17.70
C SER A 15 -25.97 10.56 -18.33
N ARG A 16 -26.32 10.69 -19.62
CA ARG A 16 -26.47 11.99 -20.29
C ARG A 16 -27.67 12.80 -19.79
N LEU A 17 -28.79 12.14 -19.46
CA LEU A 17 -29.97 12.80 -18.87
C LEU A 17 -29.71 13.27 -17.44
N LEU A 18 -28.94 12.56 -16.62
CA LEU A 18 -28.51 13.01 -15.29
C LEU A 18 -27.51 14.17 -15.37
N TRP A 19 -26.60 14.17 -16.34
CA TRP A 19 -25.68 15.29 -16.60
C TRP A 19 -26.37 16.53 -17.14
N ILE A 20 -27.38 16.37 -17.98
CA ILE A 20 -28.19 17.48 -18.52
C ILE A 20 -29.09 18.06 -17.42
N ALA A 21 -29.62 17.24 -16.50
CA ALA A 21 -30.40 17.70 -15.37
C ALA A 21 -29.54 18.48 -14.36
N SER A 22 -28.33 18.04 -14.00
CA SER A 22 -27.41 18.78 -13.16
C SER A 22 -26.86 20.05 -13.81
N ALA A 23 -26.61 20.05 -15.12
CA ALA A 23 -26.23 21.25 -15.85
C ALA A 23 -27.39 22.26 -15.99
N ALA A 24 -28.64 21.79 -16.13
CA ALA A 24 -29.81 22.66 -16.20
C ALA A 24 -30.11 23.34 -14.86
N ILE A 25 -29.88 22.66 -13.73
CA ILE A 25 -30.02 23.22 -12.37
C ILE A 25 -28.91 24.26 -12.12
N GLY A 26 -27.65 23.97 -12.53
CA GLY A 26 -26.56 24.95 -12.45
C GLY A 26 -26.76 26.19 -13.31
N ILE A 27 -27.31 26.04 -14.51
CA ILE A 27 -27.59 27.17 -15.40
C ILE A 27 -28.80 28.00 -14.89
N ALA A 28 -29.82 27.37 -14.30
CA ALA A 28 -30.95 28.05 -13.70
C ALA A 28 -30.52 28.88 -12.46
N ALA A 29 -29.60 28.33 -11.64
CA ALA A 29 -29.03 29.07 -10.50
C ALA A 29 -28.17 30.28 -10.93
N VAL A 30 -27.37 30.13 -11.99
CA VAL A 30 -26.58 31.26 -12.54
C VAL A 30 -27.46 32.31 -13.21
N ILE A 31 -28.53 31.91 -13.91
CA ILE A 31 -29.48 32.89 -14.50
C ILE A 31 -30.27 33.63 -13.41
N SER A 32 -30.66 32.93 -12.30
CA SER A 32 -31.31 33.59 -11.17
C SER A 32 -30.37 34.55 -10.47
N ALA A 33 -29.12 34.22 -10.24
CA ALA A 33 -28.11 35.11 -9.64
C ALA A 33 -27.80 36.32 -10.53
N VAL A 34 -27.78 36.18 -11.85
CA VAL A 34 -27.57 37.29 -12.80
C VAL A 34 -28.79 38.19 -12.87
N CYS A 35 -30.02 37.66 -12.78
CA CYS A 35 -31.25 38.47 -12.74
C CYS A 35 -31.36 39.28 -11.44
N VAL A 36 -31.00 38.69 -10.29
CA VAL A 36 -30.98 39.39 -8.99
C VAL A 36 -29.90 40.49 -8.96
N ALA A 37 -28.69 40.21 -9.46
CA ALA A 37 -27.62 41.21 -9.58
C ALA A 37 -27.97 42.34 -10.55
N GLY A 38 -28.73 42.04 -11.62
CA GLY A 38 -29.20 43.07 -12.57
C GLY A 38 -30.29 43.98 -12.01
N MET A 39 -31.12 43.51 -11.08
CA MET A 39 -32.14 44.33 -10.39
C MET A 39 -31.54 45.20 -9.29
N ILE A 40 -30.47 44.76 -8.62
CA ILE A 40 -29.78 45.53 -7.56
C ILE A 40 -29.06 46.77 -8.15
N ALA A 41 -28.62 46.74 -9.39
CA ALA A 41 -27.89 47.86 -10.02
C ALA A 41 -28.77 49.06 -10.41
N THR A 42 -30.08 48.99 -10.33
CA THR A 42 -31.00 50.06 -10.81
C THR A 42 -31.76 50.85 -9.75
N LYS A 43 -31.62 50.50 -8.44
CA LYS A 43 -32.31 51.26 -7.36
C LYS A 43 -31.33 51.87 -6.34
N LYS A 44 -30.79 53.03 -6.66
CA LYS A 44 -30.21 53.95 -5.65
C LYS A 44 -31.34 54.67 -4.90
N ASN A 45 -31.80 54.18 -3.76
CA ASN A 45 -32.72 54.81 -2.73
C ASN A 45 -34.05 54.08 -2.45
N ALA A 46 -34.15 52.77 -2.68
CA ALA A 46 -35.26 51.98 -2.11
C ALA A 46 -34.75 51.15 -0.95
N TRP A 47 -35.50 51.03 0.14
CA TRP A 47 -35.20 50.05 1.19
C TRP A 47 -35.17 48.66 0.61
N ARG A 48 -34.22 47.82 1.09
CA ARG A 48 -34.19 46.40 0.73
C ARG A 48 -35.50 45.73 1.13
N THR A 49 -35.99 44.82 0.29
CA THR A 49 -37.19 44.05 0.61
C THR A 49 -36.87 42.96 1.65
N PRO A 50 -37.89 42.40 2.35
CA PRO A 50 -37.69 41.29 3.27
C PRO A 50 -37.00 40.10 2.61
N GLU A 51 -37.33 39.78 1.34
CA GLU A 51 -36.72 38.68 0.58
C GLU A 51 -35.24 38.95 0.30
N GLU A 52 -34.88 40.18 -0.11
CA GLU A 52 -33.48 40.58 -0.34
C GLU A 52 -32.66 40.50 0.95
N LEU A 53 -33.23 40.94 2.09
CA LEU A 53 -32.60 40.86 3.40
C LEU A 53 -32.37 39.40 3.86
N LEU A 54 -33.34 38.54 3.62
CA LEU A 54 -33.20 37.13 3.97
C LEU A 54 -32.05 36.46 3.20
N VAL A 55 -31.99 36.69 1.89
CA VAL A 55 -30.91 36.17 1.05
C VAL A 55 -29.53 36.66 1.54
N GLU A 56 -29.41 37.95 1.87
CA GLU A 56 -28.18 38.53 2.41
C GLU A 56 -27.84 37.95 3.78
N TYR A 57 -28.81 37.80 4.69
CA TYR A 57 -28.61 37.16 5.99
C TYR A 57 -28.07 35.76 5.87
N MET A 58 -28.63 34.94 4.98
CA MET A 58 -28.18 33.58 4.74
C MET A 58 -26.80 33.50 4.04
N ASP A 59 -26.46 34.50 3.21
CA ASP A 59 -25.17 34.56 2.51
C ASP A 59 -23.98 34.90 3.46
N HIS A 60 -24.25 35.51 4.62
CA HIS A 60 -23.26 35.73 5.67
C HIS A 60 -22.88 34.47 6.41
N ILE A 61 -23.71 33.40 6.43
CA ILE A 61 -23.46 32.17 7.17
C ILE A 61 -22.19 31.44 6.63
N PRO A 62 -22.09 31.12 5.33
CA PRO A 62 -20.88 30.43 4.80
C PRO A 62 -19.63 31.33 4.85
N LYS A 63 -19.79 32.64 5.00
CA LYS A 63 -18.69 33.61 5.17
C LYS A 63 -18.27 33.76 6.63
N GLN A 64 -19.00 33.15 7.57
CA GLN A 64 -18.80 33.26 9.03
C GLN A 64 -18.90 34.73 9.55
N GLU A 65 -19.72 35.57 8.89
CA GLU A 65 -19.91 37.00 9.19
C GLU A 65 -21.08 37.16 10.15
N TYR A 66 -21.02 36.55 11.34
CA TYR A 66 -22.12 36.48 12.30
C TYR A 66 -22.44 37.81 12.94
N GLU A 67 -21.48 38.73 13.06
CA GLU A 67 -21.70 40.12 13.53
C GLU A 67 -22.55 40.90 12.53
N GLU A 68 -22.33 40.71 11.23
CA GLU A 68 -23.11 41.33 10.17
C GLU A 68 -24.57 40.81 10.20
N MET A 69 -24.74 39.48 10.41
CA MET A 69 -26.07 38.89 10.59
C MET A 69 -26.79 39.53 11.80
N TYR A 70 -26.10 39.72 12.93
CA TYR A 70 -26.67 40.37 14.12
C TYR A 70 -27.12 41.80 13.86
N ALA A 71 -26.36 42.57 13.07
CA ALA A 71 -26.69 43.96 12.71
C ALA A 71 -28.00 44.07 11.89
N MET A 72 -28.47 42.99 11.28
CA MET A 72 -29.71 42.91 10.50
C MET A 72 -30.95 42.64 11.37
N LEU A 73 -30.79 42.33 12.68
CA LEU A 73 -31.89 41.94 13.57
C LEU A 73 -32.68 43.10 14.13
N HIS A 74 -33.97 42.87 14.38
CA HIS A 74 -34.81 43.66 15.26
C HIS A 74 -34.68 43.15 16.70
N ILE A 75 -33.76 43.71 17.46
CA ILE A 75 -33.29 43.18 18.76
C ILE A 75 -34.42 42.99 19.78
N GLU A 76 -35.32 43.98 19.93
CA GLU A 76 -36.44 43.91 20.88
C GLU A 76 -37.38 42.74 20.55
N ALA A 77 -37.77 42.59 19.29
CA ALA A 77 -38.65 41.52 18.84
C ALA A 77 -37.94 40.14 18.84
N SER A 78 -36.61 40.12 18.78
CA SER A 78 -35.77 38.90 18.91
C SER A 78 -35.46 38.58 20.39
N GLY A 79 -36.29 39.01 21.33
CA GLY A 79 -36.15 38.68 22.76
C GLY A 79 -34.94 39.33 23.44
N ASN A 80 -34.45 40.47 22.93
CA ASN A 80 -33.25 41.16 23.41
C ASN A 80 -32.00 40.29 23.47
N VAL A 81 -31.81 39.39 22.49
CA VAL A 81 -30.62 38.54 22.38
C VAL A 81 -29.37 39.44 22.29
N SER A 82 -28.35 39.16 23.10
CA SER A 82 -27.06 39.86 23.01
C SER A 82 -26.26 39.39 21.79
N GLN A 83 -25.43 40.29 21.23
CA GLN A 83 -24.54 39.96 20.11
C GLN A 83 -23.66 38.76 20.42
N GLU A 84 -23.04 38.75 21.61
CA GLU A 84 -22.19 37.62 22.05
C GLU A 84 -22.96 36.31 22.04
N LYS A 85 -24.19 36.28 22.58
CA LYS A 85 -25.00 35.04 22.60
C LYS A 85 -25.38 34.58 21.19
N PHE A 86 -25.77 35.52 20.32
CA PHE A 86 -26.17 35.27 18.95
C PHE A 86 -24.98 34.72 18.15
N VAL A 87 -23.83 35.41 18.18
CA VAL A 87 -22.60 35.01 17.46
C VAL A 87 -22.14 33.66 17.94
N THR A 88 -22.00 33.46 19.26
CA THR A 88 -21.57 32.14 19.81
C THR A 88 -22.53 31.02 19.42
N ARG A 89 -23.84 31.25 19.39
CA ARG A 89 -24.84 30.25 19.05
C ARG A 89 -24.77 29.84 17.58
N ASN A 90 -24.74 30.81 16.67
CA ASN A 90 -24.67 30.54 15.24
C ASN A 90 -23.33 29.92 14.84
N SER A 91 -22.21 30.51 15.29
CA SER A 91 -20.87 29.94 14.97
C SER A 91 -20.72 28.53 15.49
N ALA A 92 -21.08 28.25 16.75
CA ALA A 92 -20.98 26.91 17.31
C ALA A 92 -21.79 25.83 16.56
N ILE A 93 -22.93 26.22 15.97
CA ILE A 93 -23.77 25.31 15.20
C ILE A 93 -23.24 25.18 13.77
N TYR A 94 -23.15 26.27 13.01
CA TYR A 94 -22.82 26.22 11.59
C TYR A 94 -21.37 25.77 11.34
N GLU A 95 -20.42 26.22 12.17
CA GLU A 95 -19.03 25.71 12.08
C GLU A 95 -18.91 24.28 12.61
N GLY A 96 -19.65 23.96 13.69
CA GLY A 96 -19.65 22.61 14.28
C GLY A 96 -20.17 21.51 13.33
N ILE A 97 -21.07 21.86 12.39
CA ILE A 97 -21.57 20.96 11.34
C ILE A 97 -20.86 21.16 10.00
N GLU A 98 -19.87 22.09 9.91
CA GLU A 98 -19.17 22.49 8.69
C GLU A 98 -20.12 22.91 7.56
N ALA A 99 -21.08 23.77 7.85
CA ALA A 99 -22.05 24.24 6.88
C ALA A 99 -21.39 25.00 5.72
N ARG A 100 -21.70 24.61 4.48
CA ARG A 100 -21.12 25.18 3.25
C ARG A 100 -22.10 25.06 2.09
N ASN A 101 -21.81 25.74 0.98
CA ASN A 101 -22.61 25.68 -0.25
C ASN A 101 -24.10 26.01 -0.01
N MET A 102 -24.36 27.02 0.82
CA MET A 102 -25.73 27.38 1.17
C MET A 102 -26.49 27.97 -0.03
N ALA A 103 -27.66 27.43 -0.28
CA ALA A 103 -28.60 27.89 -1.29
C ALA A 103 -29.94 28.24 -0.63
N VAL A 104 -30.52 29.36 -1.01
CA VAL A 104 -31.80 29.84 -0.50
C VAL A 104 -32.73 30.13 -1.68
N GLN A 105 -33.95 29.60 -1.61
CA GLN A 105 -34.99 29.84 -2.58
C GLN A 105 -36.19 30.46 -1.88
N ILE A 106 -36.59 31.68 -2.26
CA ILE A 106 -37.80 32.30 -1.76
C ILE A 106 -39.00 31.62 -2.39
N ILE A 107 -39.95 31.17 -1.55
CA ILE A 107 -41.20 30.51 -1.96
C ILE A 107 -42.32 31.55 -2.03
N ALA A 108 -42.52 32.33 -0.97
CA ALA A 108 -43.59 33.31 -0.88
C ALA A 108 -43.23 34.45 0.07
N TYR A 109 -43.84 35.61 -0.14
CA TYR A 109 -43.85 36.72 0.81
C TYR A 109 -45.31 37.04 1.18
N ASP A 110 -45.60 37.05 2.48
CA ASP A 110 -46.88 37.46 3.01
C ASP A 110 -46.76 38.90 3.55
N GLU A 111 -47.40 39.86 2.86
CA GLU A 111 -47.35 41.29 3.21
C GLU A 111 -48.13 41.60 4.48
N GLU A 112 -49.18 40.82 4.81
CA GLU A 112 -50.02 41.05 6.01
C GLU A 112 -49.27 40.59 7.27
N GLN A 113 -48.59 39.45 7.20
CA GLN A 113 -47.81 38.90 8.30
C GLN A 113 -46.36 39.37 8.31
N MET A 114 -45.92 40.05 7.25
CA MET A 114 -44.53 40.44 7.03
C MET A 114 -43.56 39.22 7.14
N SER A 115 -43.94 38.09 6.59
CA SER A 115 -43.17 36.87 6.63
C SER A 115 -42.72 36.42 5.25
N VAL A 116 -41.53 35.83 5.20
CA VAL A 116 -40.95 35.23 3.99
C VAL A 116 -40.83 33.70 4.20
N THR A 117 -41.60 32.96 3.43
CA THR A 117 -41.44 31.50 3.35
C THR A 117 -40.30 31.18 2.38
N TYR A 118 -39.36 30.35 2.80
CA TYR A 118 -38.20 30.01 2.00
C TYR A 118 -37.81 28.54 2.19
N GLN A 119 -37.14 28.01 1.18
CA GLN A 119 -36.41 26.72 1.27
C GLN A 119 -34.91 27.00 1.31
N THR A 120 -34.24 26.36 2.23
CA THR A 120 -32.77 26.37 2.27
C THR A 120 -32.19 24.96 2.10
N ALA A 121 -30.99 24.89 1.51
CA ALA A 121 -30.23 23.68 1.41
C ALA A 121 -28.73 24.01 1.56
N PHE A 122 -28.00 23.22 2.31
CA PHE A 122 -26.57 23.38 2.49
C PHE A 122 -25.90 22.05 2.84
N ASP A 123 -24.63 21.92 2.49
CA ASP A 123 -23.84 20.74 2.79
C ASP A 123 -23.28 20.81 4.20
N THR A 124 -23.18 19.64 4.83
CA THR A 124 -22.61 19.44 6.17
C THR A 124 -21.67 18.24 6.19
N VAL A 125 -21.01 17.98 7.31
CA VAL A 125 -20.22 16.75 7.55
C VAL A 125 -21.06 15.46 7.42
N ALA A 126 -22.39 15.53 7.56
CA ALA A 126 -23.30 14.39 7.47
C ALA A 126 -24.15 14.41 6.18
N GLY A 127 -23.73 15.15 5.16
CA GLY A 127 -24.47 15.31 3.91
C GLY A 127 -25.27 16.59 3.85
N THR A 128 -26.16 16.69 2.85
CA THR A 128 -26.95 17.91 2.61
C THR A 128 -28.17 17.95 3.51
N ILE A 129 -28.35 19.06 4.24
CA ILE A 129 -29.57 19.39 4.99
C ILE A 129 -30.40 20.30 4.12
N SER A 130 -31.71 20.06 4.03
CA SER A 130 -32.67 20.90 3.32
C SER A 130 -33.99 20.93 4.05
N PHE A 131 -34.52 22.15 4.26
CA PHE A 131 -35.81 22.35 4.90
C PHE A 131 -36.50 23.61 4.39
N GLU A 132 -37.82 23.69 4.56
CA GLU A 132 -38.64 24.88 4.40
C GLU A 132 -38.78 25.59 5.77
N ASN A 133 -38.71 26.89 5.76
CA ASN A 133 -38.84 27.71 6.97
C ASN A 133 -39.49 29.03 6.67
N GLU A 134 -39.86 29.77 7.73
CA GLU A 134 -40.47 31.08 7.65
C GLU A 134 -39.65 32.12 8.45
N ALA A 135 -39.36 33.26 7.86
CA ALA A 135 -38.64 34.35 8.48
C ALA A 135 -39.57 35.56 8.64
N LEU A 136 -39.68 36.08 9.86
CA LEU A 136 -40.50 37.24 10.18
C LEU A 136 -39.68 38.53 10.09
N PHE A 137 -40.30 39.61 9.60
CA PHE A 137 -39.70 40.93 9.49
C PHE A 137 -40.54 41.98 10.16
N LEU A 138 -39.89 43.02 10.68
CA LEU A 138 -40.57 44.23 11.16
C LEU A 138 -40.03 45.44 10.41
N LYS A 139 -40.93 46.38 10.11
CA LYS A 139 -40.60 47.65 9.45
C LYS A 139 -40.22 48.67 10.50
N GLY A 140 -38.95 49.10 10.53
CA GLY A 140 -38.43 50.16 11.37
C GLY A 140 -38.32 51.52 10.64
N GLU A 141 -37.67 52.47 11.29
CA GLU A 141 -37.44 53.82 10.71
C GLU A 141 -36.44 53.76 9.55
N ASP A 142 -35.43 52.82 9.62
CA ASP A 142 -34.34 52.69 8.67
C ASP A 142 -34.54 51.53 7.68
N GLY A 143 -35.72 50.90 7.62
CA GLY A 143 -36.01 49.75 6.75
C GLY A 143 -36.54 48.54 7.49
N TYR A 144 -36.55 47.41 6.81
CA TYR A 144 -36.95 46.15 7.42
C TYR A 144 -35.81 45.53 8.26
N LYS A 145 -36.19 44.85 9.34
CA LYS A 145 -35.29 44.11 10.23
C LYS A 145 -35.83 42.71 10.47
N LEU A 146 -34.95 41.71 10.53
CA LEU A 146 -35.28 40.30 10.76
C LEU A 146 -35.62 40.05 12.24
N VAL A 147 -36.69 39.35 12.53
CA VAL A 147 -36.98 38.79 13.87
C VAL A 147 -36.37 37.44 13.96
N TRP A 148 -35.43 37.28 14.90
CA TRP A 148 -34.64 36.08 15.03
C TRP A 148 -34.98 35.31 16.30
N ASP A 149 -35.08 33.99 16.15
CA ASP A 149 -34.96 32.98 17.22
C ASP A 149 -34.22 31.75 16.70
N ASP A 150 -34.02 30.72 17.55
CA ASP A 150 -33.27 29.53 17.20
C ASP A 150 -33.90 28.74 16.03
N SER A 151 -35.21 28.90 15.76
CA SER A 151 -35.89 28.24 14.63
C SER A 151 -35.36 28.74 13.28
N MET A 152 -34.75 29.92 13.23
CA MET A 152 -34.05 30.39 12.03
C MET A 152 -32.85 29.57 11.62
N ILE A 153 -32.26 28.85 12.59
CA ILE A 153 -31.15 27.91 12.31
C ILE A 153 -31.70 26.56 11.79
N PHE A 154 -32.66 25.99 12.55
CA PHE A 154 -33.41 24.79 12.18
C PHE A 154 -34.86 24.91 12.68
N PRO A 155 -35.89 24.58 11.89
CA PRO A 155 -37.31 24.86 12.22
C PRO A 155 -37.76 24.40 13.61
N ASN A 156 -37.23 23.29 14.09
CA ASN A 156 -37.59 22.68 15.38
C ASN A 156 -36.57 22.97 16.49
N LEU A 157 -35.58 23.80 16.27
CA LEU A 157 -34.56 24.15 17.27
C LEU A 157 -35.08 25.19 18.24
N THR A 158 -34.88 24.99 19.53
CA THR A 158 -35.17 25.97 20.59
C THR A 158 -33.89 26.39 21.31
N SER A 159 -33.96 27.47 22.10
CA SER A 159 -32.81 27.97 22.85
C SER A 159 -32.26 27.00 23.91
N ALA A 160 -33.07 26.00 24.32
CA ALA A 160 -32.67 24.98 25.25
C ALA A 160 -32.02 23.73 24.58
N ASP A 161 -32.22 23.59 23.29
CA ASP A 161 -31.73 22.46 22.52
C ASP A 161 -30.27 22.64 22.09
N LYS A 162 -29.62 21.51 21.74
CA LYS A 162 -28.25 21.52 21.22
C LYS A 162 -28.19 20.70 19.92
N VAL A 163 -27.45 21.21 18.94
CA VAL A 163 -27.07 20.45 17.74
C VAL A 163 -25.84 19.62 18.08
N ARG A 164 -25.84 18.38 17.68
CA ARG A 164 -24.77 17.40 17.92
C ARG A 164 -24.34 16.76 16.62
N VAL A 165 -23.04 16.50 16.54
CA VAL A 165 -22.45 15.68 15.50
C VAL A 165 -21.92 14.40 16.17
N SER A 166 -22.21 13.25 15.60
CA SER A 166 -21.59 11.99 16.01
C SER A 166 -21.04 11.27 14.80
N THR A 167 -19.81 10.78 14.94
CA THR A 167 -19.11 10.00 13.91
C THR A 167 -19.06 8.55 14.34
N THR A 168 -19.44 7.64 13.44
CA THR A 168 -19.21 6.21 13.57
C THR A 168 -18.01 5.85 12.72
N GLN A 169 -16.97 5.31 13.34
CA GLN A 169 -15.77 4.91 12.61
C GLN A 169 -16.07 3.70 11.74
N ALA A 170 -15.61 3.74 10.50
CA ALA A 170 -15.59 2.57 9.63
C ALA A 170 -14.51 1.58 10.10
N GLU A 171 -14.80 0.32 10.01
CA GLU A 171 -13.81 -0.72 10.24
C GLU A 171 -12.89 -0.82 9.01
N ARG A 172 -11.57 -0.86 9.27
CA ARG A 172 -10.61 -1.07 8.19
C ARG A 172 -10.66 -2.52 7.73
N GLY A 173 -10.77 -2.75 6.41
CA GLY A 173 -10.76 -4.08 5.81
C GLY A 173 -9.48 -4.86 6.16
N GLU A 174 -9.57 -6.17 6.18
CA GLU A 174 -8.46 -7.07 6.43
C GLU A 174 -7.69 -7.38 5.15
N ILE A 175 -6.39 -7.69 5.30
CA ILE A 175 -5.59 -8.31 4.26
C ILE A 175 -5.43 -9.79 4.62
N LEU A 176 -5.83 -10.66 3.71
CA LEU A 176 -5.88 -12.10 3.93
C LEU A 176 -4.95 -12.84 2.97
N ASP A 177 -4.42 -13.97 3.40
CA ASP A 177 -3.72 -14.91 2.52
C ASP A 177 -4.73 -15.68 1.62
N ARG A 178 -4.22 -16.52 0.72
CA ARG A 178 -5.04 -17.35 -0.18
C ARG A 178 -5.99 -18.32 0.56
N ASN A 179 -5.67 -18.69 1.80
CA ASN A 179 -6.42 -19.62 2.63
C ASN A 179 -7.39 -18.89 3.59
N GLY A 180 -7.42 -17.53 3.55
CA GLY A 180 -8.26 -16.71 4.41
C GLY A 180 -7.65 -16.42 5.79
N ARG A 181 -6.35 -16.67 6.00
CA ARG A 181 -5.65 -16.28 7.22
C ARG A 181 -5.33 -14.79 7.18
N VAL A 182 -5.44 -14.16 8.33
CA VAL A 182 -5.18 -12.72 8.47
C VAL A 182 -3.67 -12.45 8.34
N LEU A 183 -3.31 -11.59 7.40
CA LEU A 183 -1.97 -11.00 7.24
C LEU A 183 -1.91 -9.60 7.85
N ALA A 184 -3.04 -8.86 7.80
CA ALA A 184 -3.24 -7.60 8.49
C ALA A 184 -4.71 -7.49 8.89
N GLY A 185 -4.99 -7.26 10.17
CA GLY A 185 -6.36 -7.26 10.68
C GLY A 185 -6.49 -6.51 12.00
N LYS A 186 -7.58 -6.77 12.70
CA LYS A 186 -7.81 -6.24 14.04
C LYS A 186 -6.99 -7.02 15.06
N GLY A 187 -6.30 -6.31 15.91
CA GLY A 187 -5.58 -6.84 17.05
C GLY A 187 -5.88 -6.04 18.32
N THR A 188 -5.23 -6.43 19.39
CA THR A 188 -5.36 -5.75 20.69
C THR A 188 -3.98 -5.43 21.24
N ALA A 189 -3.80 -4.19 21.65
CA ALA A 189 -2.60 -3.72 22.33
C ALA A 189 -2.93 -3.15 23.71
N SER A 190 -1.92 -2.83 24.48
CA SER A 190 -2.03 -2.21 25.79
C SER A 190 -1.81 -0.70 25.71
N SER A 191 -2.83 0.09 26.01
CA SER A 191 -2.71 1.55 26.15
C SER A 191 -2.28 1.88 27.57
N VAL A 192 -1.07 2.33 27.73
CA VAL A 192 -0.55 2.86 29.02
C VAL A 192 -0.95 4.30 29.16
N GLY A 193 -1.64 4.62 30.23
CA GLY A 193 -2.08 5.97 30.53
C GLY A 193 -1.87 6.35 32.00
N ILE A 194 -2.02 7.64 32.27
CA ILE A 194 -1.84 8.23 33.59
C ILE A 194 -3.16 8.88 34.04
N VAL A 195 -3.51 8.68 35.30
CA VAL A 195 -4.55 9.43 36.01
C VAL A 195 -3.86 10.47 36.89
N PRO A 196 -3.83 11.78 36.50
CA PRO A 196 -2.99 12.80 37.14
C PRO A 196 -3.17 12.93 38.64
N GLY A 197 -4.40 12.88 39.11
CA GLY A 197 -4.72 13.01 40.55
C GLY A 197 -4.29 11.83 41.41
N LYS A 198 -3.84 10.72 40.81
CA LYS A 198 -3.35 9.52 41.52
C LYS A 198 -1.82 9.39 41.42
N LEU A 199 -1.14 10.30 40.71
CA LEU A 199 0.30 10.26 40.51
C LEU A 199 1.02 10.79 41.74
N GLU A 200 1.77 9.95 42.41
CA GLU A 200 2.64 10.33 43.53
C GLU A 200 4.03 10.71 43.01
N ASN A 201 4.73 11.64 43.67
CA ASN A 201 6.08 12.10 43.31
C ASN A 201 6.18 12.39 41.79
N LYS A 202 5.33 13.29 41.28
CA LYS A 202 5.05 13.50 39.85
C LYS A 202 6.32 13.52 38.96
N GLU A 203 7.38 14.23 39.34
CA GLU A 203 8.61 14.35 38.53
C GLU A 203 9.34 12.99 38.43
N GLU A 204 9.47 12.28 39.55
CA GLU A 204 10.12 10.96 39.60
C GLU A 204 9.31 9.90 38.86
N ALA A 205 7.98 9.91 39.05
CA ALA A 205 7.08 9.00 38.35
C ALA A 205 7.10 9.21 36.84
N ILE A 206 7.06 10.48 36.38
CA ILE A 206 7.15 10.81 34.93
C ILE A 206 8.48 10.34 34.36
N ALA A 207 9.60 10.56 35.05
CA ALA A 207 10.90 10.12 34.58
C ALA A 207 10.96 8.59 34.45
N LYS A 208 10.44 7.84 35.46
CA LYS A 208 10.40 6.37 35.41
C LYS A 208 9.45 5.82 34.32
N ILE A 209 8.28 6.44 34.14
CA ILE A 209 7.36 6.07 33.08
C ILE A 209 7.99 6.35 31.70
N ALA A 210 8.65 7.48 31.54
CA ALA A 210 9.33 7.87 30.30
C ALA A 210 10.44 6.86 29.94
N GLU A 211 11.26 6.44 30.93
CA GLU A 211 12.27 5.41 30.74
C GLU A 211 11.66 4.07 30.30
N LEU A 212 10.62 3.58 31.03
CA LEU A 212 9.95 2.31 30.72
C LEU A 212 9.25 2.32 29.35
N LEU A 213 8.73 3.46 28.92
CA LEU A 213 8.04 3.61 27.63
C LEU A 213 8.98 4.04 26.50
N GLU A 214 10.27 4.26 26.77
CA GLU A 214 11.26 4.72 25.79
C GLU A 214 10.77 5.99 25.06
N ILE A 215 10.36 7.01 25.83
CA ILE A 215 9.92 8.32 25.33
C ILE A 215 10.52 9.46 26.18
N ALA A 216 10.57 10.66 25.63
CA ALA A 216 11.02 11.82 26.38
C ALA A 216 10.00 12.25 27.45
N PRO A 217 10.41 12.62 28.68
CA PRO A 217 9.49 13.07 29.74
C PRO A 217 8.59 14.23 29.33
N GLU A 218 9.07 15.12 28.48
CA GLU A 218 8.35 16.29 27.94
C GLU A 218 7.10 15.89 27.14
N VAL A 219 7.12 14.70 26.52
CA VAL A 219 5.95 14.14 25.79
C VAL A 219 4.80 13.86 26.79
N ILE A 220 5.15 13.30 27.94
CA ILE A 220 4.19 13.02 29.01
C ILE A 220 3.67 14.33 29.58
N GLU A 221 4.54 15.28 29.93
CA GLU A 221 4.18 16.57 30.48
C GLU A 221 3.24 17.36 29.54
N LYS A 222 3.57 17.37 28.23
CA LYS A 222 2.72 18.01 27.22
C LYS A 222 1.32 17.39 27.17
N LYS A 223 1.20 16.05 27.21
CA LYS A 223 -0.10 15.38 27.22
C LYS A 223 -0.89 15.68 28.50
N LEU A 224 -0.23 15.70 29.66
CA LEU A 224 -0.86 15.99 30.95
C LEU A 224 -1.28 17.48 31.07
N SER A 225 -0.68 18.39 30.33
CA SER A 225 -1.01 19.84 30.32
C SER A 225 -2.15 20.21 29.39
N ALA A 226 -2.75 19.27 28.67
CA ALA A 226 -3.83 19.54 27.73
C ALA A 226 -5.08 20.06 28.44
N LYS A 227 -5.80 21.04 27.85
CA LYS A 227 -6.95 21.76 28.48
C LYS A 227 -8.10 20.85 28.94
N TRP A 228 -8.25 19.67 28.35
CA TRP A 228 -9.30 18.71 28.70
C TRP A 228 -8.93 17.81 29.90
N VAL A 229 -7.66 17.77 30.30
CA VAL A 229 -7.16 16.90 31.37
C VAL A 229 -7.61 17.42 32.73
N LYS A 230 -8.20 16.53 33.52
CA LYS A 230 -8.57 16.71 34.90
C LYS A 230 -7.89 15.67 35.77
N ASP A 231 -7.94 15.81 37.10
CA ASP A 231 -7.30 14.91 38.06
C ASP A 231 -7.77 13.46 37.92
N ASP A 232 -9.02 13.23 37.51
CA ASP A 232 -9.62 11.90 37.31
C ASP A 232 -9.57 11.40 35.86
N SER A 233 -9.02 12.19 34.94
CA SER A 233 -8.94 11.81 33.52
C SER A 233 -7.92 10.71 33.30
N PHE A 234 -8.27 9.70 32.51
CA PHE A 234 -7.30 8.78 31.93
C PHE A 234 -6.61 9.45 30.73
N VAL A 235 -5.33 9.72 30.85
CA VAL A 235 -4.54 10.37 29.79
C VAL A 235 -3.67 9.32 29.11
N PRO A 236 -3.99 8.85 27.88
CA PRO A 236 -3.20 7.84 27.18
C PRO A 236 -1.83 8.40 26.79
N ILE A 237 -0.77 7.69 27.16
CA ILE A 237 0.62 8.10 26.93
C ILE A 237 1.22 7.37 25.71
N LYS A 238 1.27 6.03 25.75
CA LYS A 238 1.82 5.21 24.68
C LYS A 238 1.08 3.87 24.60
N ILE A 239 1.02 3.32 23.40
CA ILE A 239 0.56 1.96 23.15
C ILE A 239 1.80 1.06 23.16
N ILE A 240 1.68 -0.10 23.81
CA ILE A 240 2.74 -1.12 23.88
C ILE A 240 2.12 -2.50 23.57
N PRO A 241 2.92 -3.51 23.20
CA PRO A 241 2.43 -4.85 22.95
C PRO A 241 1.63 -5.39 24.11
N LYS A 242 0.50 -6.05 23.83
CA LYS A 242 -0.26 -6.77 24.83
C LYS A 242 0.44 -8.09 25.18
N VAL A 243 0.54 -8.39 26.46
CA VAL A 243 1.09 -9.66 26.94
C VAL A 243 -0.05 -10.62 27.21
N GLU A 244 -0.15 -11.66 26.40
CA GLU A 244 -1.13 -12.71 26.59
C GLU A 244 -0.65 -13.74 27.62
N LYS A 245 -1.47 -14.05 28.61
CA LYS A 245 -1.11 -15.00 29.69
C LYS A 245 -0.72 -16.39 29.17
N ILE A 246 -1.30 -16.80 28.03
CA ILE A 246 -0.99 -18.09 27.43
C ILE A 246 0.45 -18.17 26.91
N GLU A 247 0.99 -17.06 26.45
CA GLU A 247 2.37 -16.97 25.98
C GLU A 247 3.37 -17.15 27.15
N LEU A 248 3.04 -16.60 28.31
CA LEU A 248 3.84 -16.76 29.54
C LEU A 248 3.80 -18.19 30.09
N MET A 249 2.75 -18.97 29.77
CA MET A 249 2.58 -20.36 30.24
C MET A 249 3.29 -21.39 29.35
N LYS A 250 3.88 -20.99 28.21
CA LYS A 250 4.66 -21.88 27.35
C LYS A 250 5.87 -22.45 28.10
N TYR A 251 6.27 -23.66 27.77
CA TYR A 251 7.44 -24.33 28.40
C TYR A 251 8.73 -23.51 28.28
N LYS A 252 8.88 -22.75 27.20
CA LYS A 252 9.94 -21.76 27.00
C LYS A 252 9.31 -20.50 26.41
N PRO A 253 8.85 -19.55 27.23
CA PRO A 253 8.33 -18.28 26.75
C PRO A 253 9.41 -17.50 25.98
N ASP A 254 8.98 -16.75 24.98
CA ASP A 254 9.87 -15.86 24.23
C ASP A 254 10.46 -14.79 25.16
N GLN A 255 11.73 -14.46 24.96
CA GLN A 255 12.42 -13.41 25.76
C GLN A 255 11.78 -12.03 25.56
N LYS A 256 11.27 -11.73 24.36
CA LYS A 256 10.50 -10.50 24.09
C LYS A 256 9.26 -10.44 25.00
N VAL A 257 8.48 -11.53 25.04
CA VAL A 257 7.26 -11.63 25.87
C VAL A 257 7.57 -11.47 27.35
N LEU A 258 8.65 -12.09 27.85
CA LEU A 258 9.08 -11.95 29.24
C LEU A 258 9.47 -10.52 29.58
N LYS A 259 10.21 -9.85 28.71
CA LYS A 259 10.63 -8.44 28.87
C LYS A 259 9.40 -7.50 28.88
N GLU A 260 8.46 -7.73 27.98
CA GLU A 260 7.22 -6.94 27.94
C GLU A 260 6.36 -7.18 29.20
N ASN A 261 6.29 -8.41 29.71
CA ASN A 261 5.59 -8.67 30.96
C ASN A 261 6.22 -7.94 32.14
N GLU A 262 7.54 -7.97 32.28
CA GLU A 262 8.27 -7.22 33.31
C GLU A 262 8.00 -5.71 33.21
N ARG A 263 7.98 -5.17 31.98
CA ARG A 263 7.63 -3.77 31.71
C ARG A 263 6.21 -3.46 32.20
N HIS A 264 5.23 -4.30 31.86
CA HIS A 264 3.83 -4.15 32.29
C HIS A 264 3.69 -4.17 33.81
N GLU A 265 4.31 -5.14 34.49
CA GLU A 265 4.29 -5.25 35.93
C GLU A 265 4.91 -4.02 36.60
N THR A 266 6.07 -3.60 36.13
CA THR A 266 6.77 -2.42 36.66
C THR A 266 5.98 -1.12 36.46
N LEU A 267 5.31 -0.96 35.31
CA LEU A 267 4.44 0.19 35.06
C LEU A 267 3.24 0.23 36.01
N LEU A 268 2.62 -0.92 36.27
CA LEU A 268 1.47 -1.03 37.18
C LEU A 268 1.81 -0.80 38.66
N GLU A 269 3.08 -0.95 39.06
CA GLU A 269 3.56 -0.58 40.38
C GLU A 269 3.61 0.93 40.63
N ILE A 270 3.59 1.77 39.57
CA ILE A 270 3.63 3.23 39.69
C ILE A 270 2.22 3.76 39.98
N PRO A 271 1.98 4.41 41.15
CA PRO A 271 0.67 4.97 41.48
C PRO A 271 0.19 5.95 40.38
N GLY A 272 -1.06 5.78 39.94
CA GLY A 272 -1.64 6.60 38.90
C GLY A 272 -1.43 6.10 37.47
N VAL A 273 -0.59 5.10 37.25
CA VAL A 273 -0.53 4.40 35.95
C VAL A 273 -1.70 3.42 35.83
N MET A 274 -2.30 3.40 34.69
CA MET A 274 -3.33 2.43 34.28
C MET A 274 -3.02 1.88 32.90
N ILE A 275 -3.27 0.60 32.69
CA ILE A 275 -3.17 -0.07 31.40
C ILE A 275 -4.56 -0.56 31.02
N SER A 276 -5.00 -0.26 29.81
CA SER A 276 -6.28 -0.70 29.25
C SER A 276 -6.06 -1.28 27.86
N ASP A 277 -6.92 -2.22 27.48
CA ASP A 277 -6.92 -2.75 26.12
C ASP A 277 -7.36 -1.66 25.14
N VAL A 278 -6.71 -1.62 23.97
CA VAL A 278 -7.05 -0.78 22.85
C VAL A 278 -6.99 -1.60 21.56
N GLU A 279 -7.98 -1.41 20.69
CA GLU A 279 -7.97 -2.01 19.36
C GLU A 279 -6.92 -1.31 18.50
N VAL A 280 -6.12 -2.11 17.80
CA VAL A 280 -5.07 -1.65 16.88
C VAL A 280 -5.08 -2.47 15.60
N ARG A 281 -4.38 -2.00 14.57
CA ARG A 281 -4.00 -2.85 13.44
C ARG A 281 -2.92 -3.82 13.90
N GLU A 282 -3.03 -5.08 13.51
CA GLU A 282 -2.08 -6.14 13.85
C GLU A 282 -1.63 -6.87 12.59
N TYR A 283 -0.36 -7.23 12.57
CA TYR A 283 0.30 -7.97 11.50
C TYR A 283 0.83 -9.29 12.07
N PRO A 284 0.06 -10.39 12.01
CA PRO A 284 0.42 -11.65 12.66
C PRO A 284 1.74 -12.27 12.19
N LEU A 285 2.16 -11.97 10.94
CA LEU A 285 3.43 -12.45 10.39
C LEU A 285 4.61 -11.48 10.64
N GLY A 286 4.37 -10.27 11.12
CA GLY A 286 5.43 -9.31 11.45
C GLY A 286 6.46 -9.17 10.33
N GLU A 287 7.74 -9.35 10.68
CA GLU A 287 8.90 -9.27 9.77
C GLU A 287 8.77 -10.15 8.53
N THR A 288 8.12 -11.30 8.64
CA THR A 288 7.97 -12.30 7.57
C THR A 288 7.26 -11.76 6.33
N ALA A 289 6.30 -10.87 6.51
CA ALA A 289 5.48 -10.33 5.42
C ALA A 289 5.51 -8.79 5.33
N ALA A 290 6.32 -8.11 6.12
CA ALA A 290 6.32 -6.66 6.23
C ALA A 290 6.50 -5.95 4.89
N HIS A 291 7.39 -6.41 4.04
CA HIS A 291 7.66 -5.79 2.73
C HIS A 291 6.53 -5.96 1.70
N SER A 292 5.74 -7.02 1.80
CA SER A 292 4.59 -7.26 0.92
C SER A 292 3.31 -6.62 1.48
N VAL A 293 3.02 -6.85 2.77
CA VAL A 293 1.81 -6.33 3.42
C VAL A 293 1.92 -4.82 3.69
N GLY A 294 3.09 -4.35 4.11
CA GLY A 294 3.29 -2.95 4.51
C GLY A 294 2.78 -2.67 5.92
N TYR A 295 2.54 -1.39 6.20
CA TYR A 295 2.06 -0.94 7.51
C TYR A 295 1.19 0.31 7.38
N VAL A 296 0.36 0.54 8.41
CA VAL A 296 -0.32 1.81 8.63
C VAL A 296 0.41 2.63 9.68
N GLN A 297 0.25 3.93 9.62
CA GLN A 297 0.82 4.87 10.59
C GLN A 297 -0.19 5.99 10.88
N SER A 298 -0.10 6.63 12.03
CA SER A 298 -0.88 7.84 12.33
C SER A 298 -0.65 8.90 11.26
N VAL A 299 -1.73 9.55 10.82
CA VAL A 299 -1.65 10.63 9.83
C VAL A 299 -0.80 11.78 10.35
N THR A 300 0.03 12.34 9.49
CA THR A 300 0.80 13.56 9.73
C THR A 300 0.03 14.81 9.27
N ALA A 301 0.55 15.99 9.57
CA ALA A 301 -0.01 17.23 9.03
C ALA A 301 0.06 17.27 7.49
N GLU A 302 1.14 16.74 6.92
CA GLU A 302 1.33 16.61 5.47
C GLU A 302 0.29 15.67 4.83
N ASP A 303 0.04 14.51 5.46
CA ASP A 303 -1.02 13.60 5.01
C ASP A 303 -2.40 14.27 5.00
N LEU A 304 -2.71 15.10 6.01
CA LEU A 304 -3.98 15.82 6.08
C LEU A 304 -4.12 16.86 4.97
N GLU A 305 -3.03 17.49 4.56
CA GLU A 305 -3.02 18.45 3.43
C GLU A 305 -3.15 17.71 2.09
N GLU A 306 -2.39 16.63 1.89
CA GLU A 306 -2.38 15.85 0.65
C GLU A 306 -3.74 15.17 0.39
N HIS A 307 -4.36 14.67 1.47
CA HIS A 307 -5.66 13.95 1.42
C HIS A 307 -6.82 14.79 1.93
N ALA A 308 -6.75 16.11 1.75
CA ALA A 308 -7.81 17.02 2.19
C ALA A 308 -9.18 16.67 1.57
N GLY A 309 -10.20 16.54 2.42
CA GLY A 309 -11.55 16.15 1.99
C GLY A 309 -11.80 14.65 1.84
N GLU A 310 -10.79 13.81 2.08
CA GLU A 310 -10.93 12.34 2.04
C GLU A 310 -11.40 11.75 3.38
N GLY A 311 -11.71 12.56 4.37
CA GLY A 311 -12.28 12.16 5.67
C GLY A 311 -11.24 11.70 6.70
N TYR A 312 -9.96 12.04 6.53
CA TYR A 312 -8.94 11.85 7.56
C TYR A 312 -9.02 12.91 8.64
N THR A 313 -8.68 12.53 9.86
CA THR A 313 -8.55 13.38 11.03
C THR A 313 -7.19 13.16 11.68
N ALA A 314 -6.80 13.99 12.62
CA ALA A 314 -5.55 13.84 13.36
C ALA A 314 -5.44 12.51 14.14
N ASN A 315 -6.54 11.80 14.33
CA ASN A 315 -6.59 10.50 15.00
C ASN A 315 -6.71 9.31 14.02
N SER A 316 -6.70 9.57 12.71
CA SER A 316 -6.78 8.53 11.69
C SER A 316 -5.43 7.85 11.50
N VAL A 317 -5.45 6.67 10.91
CA VAL A 317 -4.27 5.98 10.37
C VAL A 317 -4.36 5.92 8.85
N ILE A 318 -3.22 5.84 8.18
CA ILE A 318 -3.11 5.75 6.73
C ILE A 318 -2.07 4.69 6.34
N GLY A 319 -2.34 3.91 5.31
CA GLY A 319 -1.38 2.94 4.74
C GLY A 319 -0.20 3.65 4.09
N LYS A 320 1.02 3.26 4.47
CA LYS A 320 2.26 3.90 4.01
C LYS A 320 3.06 3.09 3.01
N SER A 321 2.92 1.79 3.01
CA SER A 321 3.68 0.89 2.12
C SER A 321 2.94 -0.41 1.85
N GLY A 322 3.46 -1.22 0.94
CA GLY A 322 2.91 -2.53 0.61
C GLY A 322 1.44 -2.49 0.21
N MET A 323 0.71 -3.54 0.52
CA MET A 323 -0.72 -3.65 0.25
C MET A 323 -1.54 -2.64 1.06
N GLU A 324 -1.11 -2.29 2.28
CA GLU A 324 -1.78 -1.27 3.09
C GLU A 324 -1.83 0.09 2.40
N GLY A 325 -0.73 0.50 1.75
CA GLY A 325 -0.68 1.76 0.99
C GLY A 325 -1.35 1.65 -0.37
N LEU A 326 -1.14 0.53 -1.09
CA LEU A 326 -1.67 0.35 -2.44
C LEU A 326 -3.19 0.30 -2.48
N PHE A 327 -3.81 -0.35 -1.47
CA PHE A 327 -5.26 -0.52 -1.35
C PHE A 327 -5.87 0.34 -0.23
N GLU A 328 -5.26 1.47 0.10
CA GLU A 328 -5.74 2.36 1.17
C GLU A 328 -7.21 2.75 0.99
N LYS A 329 -7.65 3.06 -0.23
CA LYS A 329 -9.03 3.49 -0.53
C LYS A 329 -10.06 2.40 -0.28
N GLU A 330 -9.71 1.16 -0.62
CA GLU A 330 -10.55 -0.02 -0.42
C GLU A 330 -10.57 -0.44 1.05
N LEU A 331 -9.41 -0.42 1.70
CA LEU A 331 -9.24 -0.88 3.08
C LEU A 331 -9.82 0.10 4.10
N LYS A 332 -9.70 1.40 3.91
CA LYS A 332 -10.07 2.42 4.89
C LYS A 332 -11.56 2.46 5.19
N GLY A 333 -12.43 2.23 4.19
CA GLY A 333 -13.86 2.45 4.32
C GLY A 333 -14.25 3.93 4.36
N LYS A 334 -15.47 4.21 4.82
CA LYS A 334 -15.99 5.58 4.97
C LYS A 334 -16.74 5.70 6.28
N ASN A 335 -16.33 6.62 7.12
CA ASN A 335 -16.99 6.91 8.38
C ASN A 335 -18.44 7.33 8.17
N GLY A 336 -19.32 6.82 9.02
CA GLY A 336 -20.67 7.32 9.18
C GLY A 336 -20.66 8.63 9.97
N CYS A 337 -21.60 9.52 9.67
CA CYS A 337 -21.77 10.76 10.39
C CYS A 337 -23.23 11.10 10.55
N ARG A 338 -23.63 11.64 11.69
CA ARG A 338 -24.99 12.11 11.97
C ARG A 338 -24.97 13.52 12.55
N VAL A 339 -25.87 14.36 12.08
CA VAL A 339 -26.19 15.65 12.68
C VAL A 339 -27.62 15.57 13.22
N TYR A 340 -27.80 15.85 14.50
CA TYR A 340 -29.10 15.72 15.19
C TYR A 340 -29.27 16.75 16.30
N ILE A 341 -30.52 17.02 16.64
CA ILE A 341 -30.91 17.91 17.73
C ILE A 341 -31.18 17.07 18.99
N VAL A 342 -30.65 17.51 20.13
CA VAL A 342 -30.99 16.98 21.47
C VAL A 342 -31.63 18.09 22.31
N ASN A 343 -32.58 17.66 23.16
CA ASN A 343 -33.21 18.58 24.11
C ASN A 343 -32.30 18.87 25.33
N SER A 344 -32.78 19.68 26.28
CA SER A 344 -32.05 20.02 27.52
C SER A 344 -31.69 18.82 28.40
N GLU A 345 -32.42 17.69 28.27
CA GLU A 345 -32.19 16.45 29.00
C GLU A 345 -31.20 15.52 28.26
N GLY A 346 -30.73 15.92 27.08
CA GLY A 346 -29.84 15.12 26.24
C GLY A 346 -30.55 14.04 25.38
N LYS A 347 -31.89 14.04 25.37
CA LYS A 347 -32.67 13.11 24.54
C LYS A 347 -32.73 13.63 23.12
N GLU A 348 -32.52 12.73 22.16
CA GLU A 348 -32.65 13.03 20.72
C GLU A 348 -34.07 13.46 20.37
N LYS A 349 -34.18 14.57 19.64
CA LYS A 349 -35.42 15.19 19.22
C LYS A 349 -35.66 15.03 17.70
N GLU A 350 -34.61 15.19 16.91
CA GLU A 350 -34.69 15.18 15.47
C GLU A 350 -33.33 14.82 14.87
N GLU A 351 -33.29 13.96 13.84
CA GLU A 351 -32.13 13.72 12.99
C GLU A 351 -32.22 14.64 11.77
N LEU A 352 -31.19 15.47 11.55
CA LEU A 352 -31.16 16.45 10.48
C LEU A 352 -30.51 15.92 9.21
N ALA A 353 -29.45 15.15 9.35
CA ALA A 353 -28.74 14.49 8.26
C ALA A 353 -27.94 13.29 8.76
N TYR A 354 -27.73 12.31 7.90
CA TYR A 354 -26.83 11.19 8.19
C TYR A 354 -26.16 10.64 6.94
N ILE A 355 -24.95 10.16 7.14
CA ILE A 355 -24.22 9.31 6.19
C ILE A 355 -24.01 7.97 6.86
N LEU A 356 -24.40 6.88 6.20
CA LEU A 356 -24.18 5.53 6.71
C LEU A 356 -22.68 5.20 6.69
N VAL A 357 -22.21 4.55 7.75
CA VAL A 357 -20.87 3.97 7.78
C VAL A 357 -20.74 2.89 6.69
N GLN A 358 -19.60 2.87 6.03
CA GLN A 358 -19.23 1.86 5.04
C GLN A 358 -17.87 1.31 5.45
N ASP A 359 -17.84 0.09 5.94
CA ASP A 359 -16.59 -0.57 6.30
C ASP A 359 -15.72 -0.80 5.07
N GLY A 360 -14.41 -0.89 5.29
CA GLY A 360 -13.45 -1.19 4.25
C GLY A 360 -13.63 -2.62 3.72
N HIS A 361 -13.19 -2.83 2.49
CA HIS A 361 -13.24 -4.13 1.86
C HIS A 361 -12.00 -4.95 2.21
N ASN A 362 -12.17 -6.23 2.49
CA ASN A 362 -11.07 -7.15 2.67
C ASN A 362 -10.36 -7.39 1.34
N ILE A 363 -9.02 -7.42 1.38
CA ILE A 363 -8.17 -7.75 0.24
C ILE A 363 -7.59 -9.13 0.47
N LYS A 364 -7.95 -10.09 -0.37
CA LYS A 364 -7.39 -11.44 -0.34
C LYS A 364 -6.24 -11.53 -1.34
N LEU A 365 -5.09 -12.03 -0.89
CA LEU A 365 -3.90 -12.19 -1.70
C LEU A 365 -3.73 -13.66 -2.14
N THR A 366 -2.93 -13.85 -3.17
CA THR A 366 -2.50 -15.20 -3.62
C THR A 366 -1.39 -15.79 -2.75
N ILE A 367 -0.82 -14.99 -1.83
CA ILE A 367 0.23 -15.41 -0.88
C ILE A 367 -0.24 -16.62 -0.08
N ASP A 368 0.62 -17.61 0.05
CA ASP A 368 0.51 -18.69 1.03
C ASP A 368 1.36 -18.35 2.25
N ALA A 369 0.72 -18.15 3.40
CA ALA A 369 1.39 -17.73 4.62
C ALA A 369 2.42 -18.75 5.14
N ASN A 370 2.24 -20.04 4.87
CA ASN A 370 3.22 -21.05 5.27
C ASN A 370 4.47 -21.00 4.39
N LEU A 371 4.29 -20.91 3.06
CA LEU A 371 5.40 -20.78 2.13
C LEU A 371 6.18 -19.47 2.36
N GLN A 372 5.45 -18.36 2.59
CA GLN A 372 6.05 -17.08 2.95
C GLN A 372 6.93 -17.22 4.20
N SER A 373 6.42 -17.91 5.23
CA SER A 373 7.16 -18.15 6.49
C SER A 373 8.34 -19.08 6.29
N SER A 374 8.17 -20.16 5.53
CA SER A 374 9.26 -21.11 5.23
C SER A 374 10.43 -20.42 4.52
N LEU A 375 10.14 -19.62 3.47
CA LEU A 375 11.16 -18.84 2.78
C LEU A 375 11.84 -17.83 3.71
N TYR A 376 11.04 -17.08 4.50
CA TYR A 376 11.60 -16.11 5.45
C TYR A 376 12.54 -16.80 6.45
N GLU A 377 12.12 -17.88 7.11
CA GLU A 377 12.92 -18.59 8.10
C GLU A 377 14.24 -19.13 7.53
N GLN A 378 14.25 -19.59 6.27
CA GLN A 378 15.49 -20.04 5.63
C GLN A 378 16.46 -18.88 5.35
N PHE A 379 15.95 -17.68 5.03
CA PHE A 379 16.79 -16.59 4.54
C PHE A 379 16.92 -15.39 5.51
N LYS A 380 16.27 -15.39 6.67
CA LYS A 380 16.20 -14.24 7.59
C LYS A 380 17.56 -13.69 8.06
N GLU A 381 18.59 -14.54 8.09
CA GLU A 381 19.96 -14.15 8.47
C GLU A 381 20.77 -13.62 7.26
N ASP A 382 20.16 -13.52 6.09
CA ASP A 382 20.82 -13.13 4.85
C ASP A 382 20.27 -11.81 4.33
N LYS A 383 21.07 -11.07 3.59
CA LYS A 383 20.58 -10.04 2.67
C LYS A 383 20.09 -10.74 1.41
N SER A 384 18.77 -10.94 1.30
CA SER A 384 18.21 -11.77 0.25
C SER A 384 16.82 -11.33 -0.22
N CYS A 385 16.39 -11.89 -1.32
CA CYS A 385 14.99 -11.91 -1.72
C CYS A 385 14.62 -13.24 -2.35
N SER A 386 13.35 -13.64 -2.11
CA SER A 386 12.77 -14.83 -2.74
C SER A 386 11.37 -14.50 -3.26
N ILE A 387 11.08 -14.95 -4.47
CA ILE A 387 9.77 -14.89 -5.09
C ILE A 387 9.35 -16.31 -5.42
N ALA A 388 8.16 -16.69 -4.95
CA ALA A 388 7.52 -17.94 -5.34
C ALA A 388 6.24 -17.65 -6.11
N MET A 389 6.03 -18.36 -7.22
CA MET A 389 4.81 -18.25 -8.01
C MET A 389 4.35 -19.61 -8.52
N ASN A 390 3.07 -19.72 -8.83
CA ASN A 390 2.58 -20.83 -9.64
C ASN A 390 2.88 -20.51 -11.11
N PRO A 391 3.76 -21.29 -11.78
CA PRO A 391 4.20 -20.96 -13.15
C PRO A 391 3.10 -21.09 -14.20
N TYR A 392 1.98 -21.75 -13.89
CA TYR A 392 0.88 -22.02 -14.82
C TYR A 392 -0.32 -21.12 -14.65
N SER A 393 -0.52 -20.54 -13.45
CA SER A 393 -1.63 -19.60 -13.19
C SER A 393 -1.18 -18.15 -13.08
N GLY A 394 0.07 -17.88 -12.75
CA GLY A 394 0.60 -16.55 -12.48
C GLY A 394 0.38 -16.05 -11.05
N GLU A 395 -0.23 -16.87 -10.18
CA GLU A 395 -0.40 -16.53 -8.76
C GLU A 395 0.95 -16.38 -8.07
N ILE A 396 1.16 -15.24 -7.40
CA ILE A 396 2.33 -15.03 -6.55
C ILE A 396 2.06 -15.65 -5.18
N LEU A 397 2.82 -16.69 -4.85
CA LEU A 397 2.65 -17.50 -3.63
C LEU A 397 3.46 -16.95 -2.45
N ALA A 398 4.58 -16.29 -2.71
CA ALA A 398 5.39 -15.63 -1.69
C ALA A 398 6.24 -14.50 -2.27
N LEU A 399 6.46 -13.45 -1.44
CA LEU A 399 7.33 -12.29 -1.70
C LEU A 399 8.12 -11.98 -0.43
N VAL A 400 9.37 -12.43 -0.37
CA VAL A 400 10.24 -12.28 0.79
C VAL A 400 11.41 -11.35 0.48
N SER A 401 11.71 -10.46 1.40
CA SER A 401 12.92 -9.61 1.40
C SER A 401 13.53 -9.62 2.80
N THR A 402 14.81 -9.93 2.92
CA THR A 402 15.54 -10.03 4.19
C THR A 402 16.85 -9.25 4.14
N PRO A 403 17.34 -8.76 5.32
CA PRO A 403 16.60 -8.68 6.56
C PRO A 403 15.34 -7.84 6.41
N SER A 404 14.42 -7.92 7.37
CA SER A 404 13.15 -7.23 7.37
C SER A 404 12.94 -6.45 8.67
N TYR A 405 11.79 -5.82 8.83
CA TYR A 405 11.39 -5.06 9.99
C TYR A 405 10.02 -5.54 10.49
N ASP A 406 9.74 -5.39 11.79
CA ASP A 406 8.41 -5.69 12.32
C ASP A 406 7.48 -4.51 12.04
N ASN A 407 6.48 -4.71 11.19
CA ASN A 407 5.51 -3.69 10.86
C ASN A 407 4.56 -3.34 12.03
N ASN A 408 4.45 -4.19 13.06
CA ASN A 408 3.74 -3.85 14.29
C ASN A 408 4.42 -2.71 15.07
N ASP A 409 5.74 -2.55 14.97
CA ASP A 409 6.46 -1.47 15.64
C ASP A 409 5.99 -0.08 15.21
N PHE A 410 5.55 0.07 13.94
CA PHE A 410 4.98 1.32 13.44
C PHE A 410 3.64 1.67 14.09
N ILE A 411 2.84 0.64 14.45
CA ILE A 411 1.58 0.81 15.16
C ILE A 411 1.81 1.24 16.61
N MET A 412 2.81 0.65 17.26
CA MET A 412 3.17 0.96 18.65
C MET A 412 3.87 2.33 18.77
N GLY A 413 4.33 2.87 17.65
CA GLY A 413 5.11 4.11 17.59
C GLY A 413 6.58 3.87 17.92
N LEU A 414 7.43 3.94 16.89
CA LEU A 414 8.89 3.82 17.02
C LEU A 414 9.47 4.94 17.88
N SER A 415 10.39 4.60 18.77
CA SER A 415 11.24 5.61 19.40
C SER A 415 12.23 6.20 18.39
N SER A 416 12.84 7.35 18.73
CA SER A 416 13.87 7.94 17.88
C SER A 416 15.07 7.01 17.70
N GLU A 417 15.42 6.25 18.74
CA GLU A 417 16.50 5.28 18.74
C GLU A 417 16.16 4.08 17.82
N GLN A 418 14.95 3.53 17.91
CA GLN A 418 14.48 2.45 17.04
C GLN A 418 14.45 2.89 15.57
N TRP A 419 13.94 4.10 15.30
CA TRP A 419 13.93 4.67 13.96
C TRP A 419 15.34 4.85 13.41
N THR A 420 16.26 5.38 14.22
CA THR A 420 17.66 5.55 13.83
C THR A 420 18.31 4.20 13.57
N ALA A 421 18.11 3.22 14.44
CA ALA A 421 18.64 1.87 14.26
C ALA A 421 18.18 1.25 12.93
N LEU A 422 16.88 1.35 12.59
CA LEU A 422 16.36 0.83 11.32
C LEU A 422 16.94 1.53 10.07
N ASN A 423 17.20 2.86 10.15
CA ASN A 423 17.68 3.62 9.01
C ASN A 423 19.22 3.58 8.84
N GLU A 424 19.97 3.44 9.93
CA GLU A 424 21.42 3.40 9.92
C GLU A 424 21.98 1.97 9.86
N ASP A 425 21.12 0.95 9.93
CA ASP A 425 21.51 -0.45 9.80
C ASP A 425 22.17 -0.70 8.43
N GLU A 426 23.40 -1.20 8.45
CA GLU A 426 24.18 -1.50 7.22
C GLU A 426 23.52 -2.59 6.37
N ASP A 427 22.73 -3.46 6.99
CA ASP A 427 21.99 -4.52 6.31
C ASP A 427 20.67 -4.04 5.69
N LYS A 428 20.27 -2.78 5.99
CA LYS A 428 19.13 -2.07 5.38
C LYS A 428 17.81 -2.88 5.44
N PRO A 429 17.24 -3.13 6.62
CA PRO A 429 16.01 -3.91 6.76
C PRO A 429 14.79 -3.27 6.08
N MET A 430 14.78 -1.94 5.90
CA MET A 430 13.73 -1.24 5.17
C MET A 430 13.86 -1.32 3.64
N TYR A 431 14.98 -1.84 3.12
CA TYR A 431 15.23 -1.94 1.69
C TYR A 431 14.55 -3.18 1.10
N ASN A 432 13.52 -2.94 0.28
CA ASN A 432 12.77 -4.02 -0.36
C ASN A 432 13.55 -4.59 -1.56
N ARG A 433 14.23 -5.74 -1.36
CA ARG A 433 15.13 -6.36 -2.32
C ARG A 433 14.40 -7.00 -3.50
N PHE A 434 13.21 -7.55 -3.33
CA PHE A 434 12.46 -8.13 -4.45
C PHE A 434 11.95 -7.08 -5.44
N ARG A 435 11.89 -5.82 -5.04
CA ARG A 435 11.52 -4.72 -5.96
C ARG A 435 12.66 -4.22 -6.82
N GLN A 436 13.87 -4.57 -6.49
CA GLN A 436 15.09 -4.07 -7.14
C GLN A 436 15.51 -4.92 -8.33
N VAL A 437 16.56 -4.47 -9.03
CA VAL A 437 17.22 -5.21 -10.11
C VAL A 437 18.62 -5.62 -9.67
N TRP A 438 19.02 -6.82 -10.08
CA TRP A 438 20.26 -7.45 -9.66
C TRP A 438 20.96 -8.12 -10.84
N CYS A 439 22.28 -8.24 -10.81
CA CYS A 439 23.03 -9.00 -11.79
C CYS A 439 22.69 -10.50 -11.66
N PRO A 440 22.10 -11.14 -12.70
CA PRO A 440 21.59 -12.50 -12.58
C PRO A 440 22.66 -13.59 -12.66
N GLY A 441 23.82 -13.29 -13.24
CA GLY A 441 24.84 -14.28 -13.52
C GLY A 441 24.30 -15.47 -14.34
N SER A 442 24.78 -16.65 -14.03
CA SER A 442 24.45 -17.87 -14.80
C SER A 442 22.95 -18.28 -14.80
N THR A 443 22.11 -17.71 -13.96
CA THR A 443 20.64 -17.92 -14.08
C THR A 443 20.08 -17.30 -15.36
N PHE A 444 20.82 -16.42 -16.02
CA PHE A 444 20.43 -15.83 -17.30
C PHE A 444 20.67 -16.76 -18.51
N LYS A 445 21.50 -17.79 -18.39
CA LYS A 445 21.89 -18.69 -19.49
C LYS A 445 20.73 -19.42 -20.19
N PRO A 446 19.67 -19.90 -19.49
CA PRO A 446 18.51 -20.48 -20.16
C PRO A 446 17.80 -19.47 -21.08
N ILE A 447 17.76 -18.17 -20.69
CA ILE A 447 17.18 -17.11 -21.52
C ILE A 447 18.02 -16.90 -22.77
N ILE A 448 19.34 -16.85 -22.67
CA ILE A 448 20.24 -16.76 -23.82
C ILE A 448 20.15 -17.99 -24.71
N ALA A 449 20.01 -19.18 -24.12
CA ALA A 449 19.75 -20.40 -24.88
C ALA A 449 18.47 -20.30 -25.70
N ALA A 450 17.39 -19.83 -25.08
CA ALA A 450 16.12 -19.63 -25.76
C ALA A 450 16.21 -18.63 -26.91
N ILE A 451 16.83 -17.47 -26.67
CA ILE A 451 17.06 -16.44 -27.72
C ILE A 451 17.87 -17.04 -28.87
N GLY A 452 18.97 -17.73 -28.59
CA GLY A 452 19.82 -18.30 -29.60
C GLY A 452 19.18 -19.44 -30.40
N LEU A 453 18.36 -20.28 -29.77
CA LEU A 453 17.56 -21.30 -30.43
C LEU A 453 16.46 -20.69 -31.30
N GLN A 454 15.76 -19.71 -30.78
CA GLN A 454 14.65 -19.02 -31.46
C GLN A 454 15.11 -18.25 -32.70
N SER A 455 16.24 -17.57 -32.62
CA SER A 455 16.84 -16.84 -33.76
C SER A 455 17.55 -17.78 -34.74
N GLY A 456 17.76 -19.04 -34.37
CA GLY A 456 18.56 -19.98 -35.16
C GLY A 456 20.07 -19.76 -35.11
N ALA A 457 20.55 -18.87 -34.24
CA ALA A 457 21.98 -18.62 -34.04
C ALA A 457 22.70 -19.77 -33.33
N ILE A 458 21.97 -20.56 -32.53
CA ILE A 458 22.46 -21.74 -31.82
C ILE A 458 21.85 -23.00 -32.40
N ASN A 459 22.71 -23.97 -32.77
CA ASN A 459 22.28 -25.36 -32.98
C ASN A 459 22.55 -26.13 -31.68
N PRO A 460 21.54 -26.74 -31.03
CA PRO A 460 21.71 -27.39 -29.72
C PRO A 460 22.68 -28.55 -29.70
N THR A 461 22.95 -29.17 -30.85
CA THR A 461 23.87 -30.32 -31.00
C THR A 461 25.23 -29.94 -31.59
N GLU A 462 25.45 -28.65 -31.90
CA GLU A 462 26.74 -28.17 -32.40
C GLU A 462 27.77 -28.19 -31.27
N ASP A 463 28.86 -28.89 -31.51
CA ASP A 463 30.00 -28.96 -30.60
C ASP A 463 30.94 -27.77 -30.82
N TYR A 464 30.99 -26.86 -29.80
CA TYR A 464 31.86 -25.66 -29.87
C TYR A 464 33.33 -25.97 -29.55
N GLY A 465 33.64 -27.23 -29.22
CA GLY A 465 34.98 -27.71 -28.92
C GLY A 465 35.51 -27.24 -27.58
N ASN A 466 36.19 -28.15 -26.88
CA ASN A 466 36.81 -27.84 -25.59
C ASN A 466 38.07 -26.98 -25.79
N VAL A 467 38.03 -25.74 -25.24
CA VAL A 467 39.15 -24.78 -25.30
C VAL A 467 39.87 -24.64 -23.94
N GLY A 468 39.56 -25.51 -22.98
CA GLY A 468 40.06 -25.44 -21.62
C GLY A 468 39.23 -24.51 -20.75
N LEU A 469 39.82 -23.95 -19.68
CA LEU A 469 39.12 -23.15 -18.67
C LEU A 469 39.13 -21.65 -18.95
N SER A 470 39.77 -21.22 -20.04
CA SER A 470 39.92 -19.78 -20.39
C SER A 470 39.87 -19.60 -21.89
N TRP A 471 39.13 -18.63 -22.35
CA TRP A 471 38.98 -18.34 -23.75
C TRP A 471 38.93 -16.83 -24.03
N GLN A 472 39.50 -16.44 -25.15
CA GLN A 472 39.48 -15.10 -25.72
C GLN A 472 39.13 -15.21 -27.19
N LYS A 473 38.29 -14.31 -27.73
CA LYS A 473 37.93 -14.36 -29.15
C LYS A 473 39.15 -14.16 -30.03
N ASP A 474 39.89 -13.09 -29.78
CA ASP A 474 41.14 -12.74 -30.47
C ASP A 474 41.91 -11.65 -29.72
N ALA A 475 43.02 -11.19 -30.27
CA ALA A 475 43.91 -10.23 -29.63
C ALA A 475 43.28 -8.81 -29.43
N SER A 476 42.14 -8.50 -30.07
CA SER A 476 41.44 -7.21 -29.91
C SER A 476 40.88 -7.05 -28.47
N TRP A 477 40.64 -8.15 -27.76
CA TRP A 477 40.16 -8.15 -26.39
C TRP A 477 41.27 -7.85 -25.33
N GLY A 478 42.52 -7.69 -25.80
CA GLY A 478 43.65 -7.36 -24.93
C GLY A 478 43.90 -8.42 -23.84
N SER A 479 43.79 -8.06 -22.57
CA SER A 479 43.96 -8.97 -21.43
C SER A 479 42.62 -9.60 -20.95
N TYR A 480 41.52 -9.41 -21.67
CA TYR A 480 40.23 -9.93 -21.27
C TYR A 480 40.05 -11.39 -21.72
N TYR A 481 39.65 -12.24 -20.78
CA TYR A 481 39.34 -13.65 -21.01
C TYR A 481 38.05 -14.02 -20.32
N VAL A 482 37.20 -14.81 -20.98
CA VAL A 482 36.07 -15.50 -20.37
C VAL A 482 36.59 -16.81 -19.77
N THR A 483 36.20 -17.08 -18.53
CA THR A 483 36.61 -18.29 -17.81
C THR A 483 35.42 -19.15 -17.44
N THR A 484 35.64 -20.46 -17.38
CA THR A 484 34.67 -21.47 -16.93
C THR A 484 35.28 -22.36 -15.84
N LEU A 485 34.45 -23.08 -15.07
CA LEU A 485 34.93 -23.92 -13.98
C LEU A 485 35.27 -25.36 -14.41
N HIS A 486 34.70 -25.83 -15.52
CA HIS A 486 34.78 -27.21 -15.96
C HIS A 486 35.23 -27.30 -17.42
N ALA A 487 36.08 -28.23 -17.72
CA ALA A 487 36.41 -28.69 -19.08
C ALA A 487 35.71 -30.02 -19.32
N TYR A 488 34.95 -30.13 -20.39
CA TYR A 488 34.13 -31.30 -20.72
C TYR A 488 33.99 -31.49 -22.24
N GLU A 489 33.52 -32.63 -22.68
CA GLU A 489 33.22 -32.95 -24.07
C GLU A 489 31.98 -33.88 -24.13
N PRO A 490 31.09 -33.68 -25.15
CA PRO A 490 31.08 -32.60 -26.15
C PRO A 490 30.61 -31.29 -25.55
N VAL A 491 31.07 -30.15 -26.11
CA VAL A 491 30.68 -28.79 -25.71
C VAL A 491 29.42 -28.36 -26.47
N ILE A 492 28.29 -28.99 -26.14
CA ILE A 492 26.97 -28.77 -26.70
C ILE A 492 26.08 -28.02 -25.70
N LEU A 493 24.94 -27.46 -26.13
CA LEU A 493 24.05 -26.65 -25.30
C LEU A 493 23.65 -27.32 -23.99
N GLU A 494 23.27 -28.62 -24.04
CA GLU A 494 22.83 -29.38 -22.88
C GLU A 494 23.92 -29.43 -21.80
N ASN A 495 25.13 -29.83 -22.18
CA ASN A 495 26.26 -29.90 -21.26
C ASN A 495 26.69 -28.54 -20.76
N ALA A 496 26.59 -27.49 -21.61
CA ALA A 496 26.87 -26.11 -21.21
C ALA A 496 25.92 -25.58 -20.15
N LEU A 497 24.65 -26.01 -20.14
CA LEU A 497 23.69 -25.74 -19.07
C LEU A 497 24.03 -26.50 -17.78
N ILE A 498 24.33 -27.82 -17.86
CA ILE A 498 24.68 -28.69 -16.73
C ILE A 498 25.91 -28.13 -15.99
N TYR A 499 27.00 -27.87 -16.73
CA TYR A 499 28.27 -27.38 -16.18
C TYR A 499 28.31 -25.85 -16.02
N SER A 500 27.25 -25.18 -16.41
CA SER A 500 27.15 -23.70 -16.31
C SER A 500 28.30 -22.97 -17.04
N ASP A 501 28.63 -23.37 -18.29
CA ASP A 501 29.79 -22.91 -19.03
C ASP A 501 29.64 -21.47 -19.55
N ASN A 502 30.46 -20.54 -19.04
CA ASN A 502 30.49 -19.17 -19.50
C ASN A 502 31.06 -19.04 -20.92
N ILE A 503 32.03 -19.86 -21.28
CA ILE A 503 32.71 -19.80 -22.60
C ILE A 503 31.73 -20.19 -23.70
N TYR A 504 30.92 -21.21 -23.50
CA TYR A 504 29.86 -21.59 -24.44
C TYR A 504 28.91 -20.42 -24.67
N PHE A 505 28.40 -19.83 -23.58
CA PHE A 505 27.39 -18.77 -23.64
C PHE A 505 27.95 -17.44 -24.14
N ALA A 506 29.22 -17.12 -23.90
CA ALA A 506 29.90 -15.98 -24.53
C ALA A 506 29.99 -16.16 -26.06
N LYS A 507 30.38 -17.33 -26.53
CA LYS A 507 30.39 -17.67 -27.96
C LYS A 507 28.98 -17.61 -28.56
N ALA A 508 27.98 -18.10 -27.83
CA ALA A 508 26.58 -18.07 -28.23
C ALA A 508 26.08 -16.61 -28.39
N ALA A 509 26.37 -15.75 -27.43
CA ALA A 509 25.99 -14.33 -27.49
C ALA A 509 26.63 -13.63 -28.69
N LEU A 510 27.89 -13.90 -28.99
CA LEU A 510 28.57 -13.36 -30.19
C LEU A 510 27.96 -13.88 -31.49
N LYS A 511 27.45 -15.12 -31.54
CA LYS A 511 26.70 -15.66 -32.67
C LYS A 511 25.32 -15.04 -32.83
N ILE A 512 24.62 -14.75 -31.74
CA ILE A 512 23.33 -14.02 -31.73
C ILE A 512 23.54 -12.61 -32.26
N GLY A 513 24.58 -11.92 -31.81
CA GLY A 513 24.88 -10.53 -32.16
C GLY A 513 24.08 -9.54 -31.29
N SER A 514 24.55 -8.28 -31.24
CA SER A 514 23.96 -7.25 -30.36
C SER A 514 22.54 -6.88 -30.77
N GLU A 515 22.28 -6.66 -32.06
CA GLU A 515 20.99 -6.25 -32.61
C GLU A 515 19.86 -7.27 -32.27
N GLU A 516 20.13 -8.56 -32.52
CA GLU A 516 19.17 -9.63 -32.20
C GLU A 516 19.01 -9.81 -30.67
N MET A 517 20.10 -9.67 -29.92
CA MET A 517 20.06 -9.74 -28.45
C MET A 517 19.18 -8.64 -27.86
N GLU A 518 19.39 -7.39 -28.27
CA GLU A 518 18.62 -6.23 -27.81
C GLU A 518 17.15 -6.34 -28.21
N SER A 519 16.87 -6.72 -29.46
CA SER A 519 15.51 -6.92 -29.96
C SER A 519 14.78 -8.02 -29.19
N SER A 520 15.46 -9.14 -28.95
CA SER A 520 14.89 -10.27 -28.21
C SER A 520 14.65 -9.92 -26.75
N LEU A 521 15.59 -9.25 -26.06
CA LEU A 521 15.43 -8.85 -24.67
C LEU A 521 14.32 -7.80 -24.51
N THR A 522 14.21 -6.84 -25.44
CA THR A 522 13.07 -5.91 -25.48
C THR A 522 11.76 -6.67 -25.68
N GLY A 523 11.72 -7.65 -26.57
CA GLY A 523 10.54 -8.51 -26.77
C GLY A 523 10.18 -9.39 -25.56
N LEU A 524 11.08 -9.56 -24.61
CA LEU A 524 10.85 -10.23 -23.31
C LEU A 524 10.47 -9.26 -22.21
N GLY A 525 10.28 -7.96 -22.46
CA GLY A 525 9.85 -6.96 -21.49
C GLY A 525 10.99 -6.25 -20.74
N PHE A 526 12.23 -6.34 -21.21
CA PHE A 526 13.32 -5.51 -20.67
C PHE A 526 13.08 -4.03 -21.02
N ASN A 527 13.43 -3.14 -20.09
CA ASN A 527 13.19 -1.70 -20.14
C ASN A 527 11.67 -1.34 -20.19
N GLU A 528 10.82 -2.25 -19.72
CA GLU A 528 9.37 -2.04 -19.60
C GLU A 528 8.89 -2.31 -18.16
N GLU A 529 7.80 -1.65 -17.78
CA GLU A 529 7.15 -1.87 -16.48
C GLU A 529 6.45 -3.24 -16.45
N LEU A 530 6.68 -4.01 -15.39
CA LEU A 530 5.99 -5.29 -15.18
C LEU A 530 4.49 -5.05 -14.90
N PRO A 531 3.58 -5.84 -15.52
CA PRO A 531 2.15 -5.76 -15.26
C PRO A 531 1.79 -6.43 -13.93
N PHE A 532 2.15 -5.81 -12.83
CA PHE A 532 1.98 -6.31 -11.47
C PHE A 532 1.49 -5.21 -10.53
N GLU A 533 0.75 -5.56 -9.48
CA GLU A 533 0.14 -4.58 -8.57
C GLU A 533 1.19 -3.75 -7.82
N ILE A 534 2.31 -4.38 -7.43
CA ILE A 534 3.42 -3.67 -6.80
C ILE A 534 4.38 -3.20 -7.88
N LYS A 535 4.67 -1.90 -7.91
CA LYS A 535 5.65 -1.35 -8.84
C LYS A 535 7.05 -1.95 -8.57
N MET A 536 7.59 -2.66 -9.56
CA MET A 536 8.93 -3.22 -9.57
C MET A 536 9.90 -2.33 -10.34
N ALA A 537 11.19 -2.43 -10.06
CA ALA A 537 12.21 -1.82 -10.92
C ALA A 537 12.27 -2.56 -12.25
N GLU A 538 12.42 -1.81 -13.33
CA GLU A 538 12.49 -2.34 -14.68
C GLU A 538 13.83 -3.07 -14.90
N SER A 539 13.77 -4.28 -15.45
CA SER A 539 14.98 -4.99 -15.87
C SER A 539 15.64 -4.28 -17.05
N GLN A 540 16.96 -4.29 -17.09
CA GLN A 540 17.73 -3.63 -18.15
C GLN A 540 18.82 -4.54 -18.70
N PHE A 541 19.19 -4.32 -19.96
CA PHE A 541 20.30 -5.03 -20.60
C PHE A 541 21.53 -4.15 -20.84
N SER A 542 21.41 -2.85 -20.68
CA SER A 542 22.52 -1.90 -20.78
C SER A 542 22.30 -0.69 -19.89
N ASN A 543 23.38 -0.02 -19.49
CA ASN A 543 23.37 1.29 -18.82
C ASN A 543 23.26 2.46 -19.84
N THR A 544 23.35 2.15 -21.14
CA THR A 544 23.24 3.06 -22.28
C THR A 544 22.14 2.59 -23.21
N ASP A 545 21.97 3.20 -24.35
CA ASP A 545 20.90 2.87 -25.31
C ASP A 545 21.02 1.46 -25.92
N GLY A 546 22.18 0.78 -25.80
CA GLY A 546 22.40 -0.55 -26.36
C GLY A 546 23.69 -1.23 -25.90
N ILE A 547 23.99 -2.40 -26.47
CA ILE A 547 25.20 -3.18 -26.20
C ILE A 547 26.31 -2.69 -27.12
N GLU A 548 27.25 -1.90 -26.60
CA GLU A 548 28.21 -1.13 -27.40
C GLU A 548 29.47 -1.91 -27.83
N THR A 549 29.85 -2.95 -27.03
CA THR A 549 31.11 -3.65 -27.28
C THR A 549 30.93 -5.19 -27.34
N GLU A 550 31.82 -5.84 -28.08
CA GLU A 550 31.83 -7.32 -28.17
C GLU A 550 32.07 -7.98 -26.79
N ILE A 551 32.87 -7.37 -25.93
CA ILE A 551 33.11 -7.88 -24.57
C ILE A 551 31.83 -7.78 -23.74
N GLN A 552 31.13 -6.66 -23.79
CA GLN A 552 29.82 -6.48 -23.15
C GLN A 552 28.81 -7.53 -23.65
N LEU A 553 28.74 -7.73 -24.98
CA LEU A 553 27.88 -8.73 -25.59
C LEU A 553 28.23 -10.15 -25.10
N ALA A 554 29.52 -10.51 -25.08
CA ALA A 554 29.96 -11.81 -24.59
C ALA A 554 29.62 -12.03 -23.11
N ASP A 555 29.80 -10.99 -22.28
CA ASP A 555 29.47 -11.02 -20.85
C ASP A 555 27.95 -11.12 -20.62
N SER A 556 27.14 -10.45 -21.44
CA SER A 556 25.69 -10.55 -21.43
C SER A 556 25.22 -12.00 -21.67
N GLY A 557 25.96 -12.79 -22.43
CA GLY A 557 25.66 -14.20 -22.69
C GLY A 557 25.58 -15.09 -21.46
N TYR A 558 26.23 -14.71 -20.35
CA TYR A 558 26.15 -15.46 -19.09
C TYR A 558 25.66 -14.58 -17.91
N GLY A 559 24.91 -13.51 -18.24
CA GLY A 559 24.21 -12.67 -17.27
C GLY A 559 25.11 -11.76 -16.44
N GLN A 560 26.24 -11.34 -17.06
CA GLN A 560 27.17 -10.35 -16.53
C GLN A 560 27.08 -9.06 -17.40
N GLY A 561 28.14 -8.30 -17.44
CA GLY A 561 28.17 -7.03 -18.19
C GLY A 561 27.30 -5.98 -17.53
N GLN A 562 26.22 -5.60 -18.22
CA GLN A 562 25.28 -4.58 -17.75
C GLN A 562 23.85 -5.11 -17.60
N ILE A 563 23.68 -6.43 -17.65
CA ILE A 563 22.38 -7.07 -17.43
C ILE A 563 22.01 -6.94 -15.95
N LEU A 564 20.87 -6.32 -15.68
CA LEU A 564 20.22 -6.27 -14.36
C LEU A 564 18.78 -6.72 -14.50
N VAL A 565 18.35 -7.66 -13.65
CA VAL A 565 17.03 -8.29 -13.75
C VAL A 565 16.28 -8.19 -12.43
N ASN A 566 15.01 -7.82 -12.49
CA ASN A 566 14.11 -7.93 -11.36
C ASN A 566 13.77 -9.41 -11.12
N PRO A 567 13.79 -9.92 -9.87
CA PRO A 567 13.51 -11.32 -9.56
C PRO A 567 12.12 -11.80 -10.03
N LEU A 568 11.08 -10.94 -9.99
CA LEU A 568 9.76 -11.29 -10.51
C LEU A 568 9.77 -11.40 -12.04
N HIS A 569 10.45 -10.49 -12.72
CA HIS A 569 10.61 -10.56 -14.17
C HIS A 569 11.32 -11.88 -14.57
N MET A 570 12.36 -12.24 -13.83
CA MET A 570 13.04 -13.52 -14.02
C MET A 570 12.06 -14.70 -13.89
N ALA A 571 11.22 -14.71 -12.84
CA ALA A 571 10.21 -15.74 -12.62
C ALA A 571 9.21 -15.80 -13.79
N CYS A 572 8.74 -14.64 -14.27
CA CYS A 572 7.85 -14.57 -15.43
C CYS A 572 8.50 -15.18 -16.69
N ILE A 573 9.76 -14.84 -17.01
CA ILE A 573 10.45 -15.40 -18.18
C ILE A 573 10.63 -16.92 -18.03
N TYR A 574 10.99 -17.39 -16.83
CA TYR A 574 11.14 -18.84 -16.58
C TYR A 574 9.83 -19.61 -16.73
N SER A 575 8.68 -18.98 -16.44
CA SER A 575 7.37 -19.61 -16.66
C SER A 575 7.13 -19.99 -18.13
N ALA A 576 7.74 -19.28 -19.08
CA ALA A 576 7.61 -19.59 -20.50
C ALA A 576 8.13 -20.98 -20.85
N PHE A 577 9.13 -21.48 -20.11
CA PHE A 577 9.66 -22.84 -20.34
C PHE A 577 8.66 -23.94 -19.93
N CYS A 578 7.70 -23.61 -19.06
CA CYS A 578 6.60 -24.49 -18.65
C CYS A 578 5.32 -24.27 -19.47
N ASN A 579 5.16 -23.10 -20.08
CA ASN A 579 3.93 -22.67 -20.75
C ASN A 579 4.07 -22.59 -22.27
N GLU A 580 4.73 -23.57 -22.89
CA GLU A 580 4.83 -23.67 -24.35
C GLU A 580 5.40 -22.40 -25.02
N GLY A 581 6.23 -21.64 -24.29
CA GLY A 581 6.87 -20.42 -24.72
C GLY A 581 6.10 -19.13 -24.44
N ASN A 582 5.01 -19.21 -23.66
CA ASN A 582 4.24 -18.04 -23.27
C ASN A 582 4.65 -17.56 -21.88
N ILE A 583 4.97 -16.28 -21.72
CA ILE A 583 5.27 -15.68 -20.42
C ILE A 583 3.96 -15.37 -19.70
N ILE A 584 3.80 -15.96 -18.51
CA ILE A 584 2.60 -15.76 -17.68
C ILE A 584 2.54 -14.34 -17.13
N LYS A 585 1.35 -13.77 -17.00
CA LYS A 585 1.11 -12.51 -16.29
C LYS A 585 1.02 -12.78 -14.78
N PRO A 586 1.90 -12.19 -13.96
CA PRO A 586 1.83 -12.36 -12.52
C PRO A 586 0.68 -11.54 -11.93
N TYR A 587 0.10 -12.01 -10.81
CA TYR A 587 -0.86 -11.27 -10.04
C TYR A 587 -0.82 -11.65 -8.55
N LEU A 588 -1.19 -10.70 -7.68
CA LEU A 588 -1.13 -10.82 -6.23
C LEU A 588 -2.52 -10.80 -5.57
N VAL A 589 -3.48 -10.10 -6.16
CA VAL A 589 -4.85 -10.06 -5.64
C VAL A 589 -5.62 -11.29 -6.07
N TYR A 590 -6.05 -12.10 -5.12
CA TYR A 590 -6.74 -13.37 -5.36
C TYR A 590 -8.06 -13.17 -6.12
N GLN A 591 -8.27 -14.01 -7.12
CA GLN A 591 -9.47 -14.05 -7.94
C GLN A 591 -10.09 -15.46 -7.87
N ASN A 592 -11.40 -15.54 -7.56
CA ASN A 592 -12.08 -16.84 -7.41
C ASN A 592 -12.11 -17.67 -8.70
N GLU A 593 -12.17 -17.02 -9.86
CA GLU A 593 -12.20 -17.63 -11.19
C GLU A 593 -11.20 -16.87 -12.07
N ALA A 594 -9.90 -16.99 -11.75
CA ALA A 594 -8.85 -16.36 -12.54
C ALA A 594 -8.75 -17.06 -13.90
N GLU A 595 -8.88 -16.29 -14.97
CA GLU A 595 -8.50 -16.75 -16.32
C GLU A 595 -6.97 -16.67 -16.44
N ILE A 596 -6.35 -17.67 -17.03
CA ILE A 596 -4.92 -17.64 -17.31
C ILE A 596 -4.66 -16.53 -18.32
N GLU A 597 -3.87 -15.53 -17.92
CA GLU A 597 -3.45 -14.44 -18.78
C GLU A 597 -1.94 -14.56 -19.04
N TYR A 598 -1.55 -14.39 -20.28
CA TYR A 598 -0.14 -14.27 -20.65
C TYR A 598 0.23 -12.81 -20.80
N TRP A 599 1.32 -12.39 -20.14
CA TRP A 599 1.89 -11.07 -20.36
C TRP A 599 2.47 -10.96 -21.77
N ILE A 600 3.29 -11.94 -22.16
CA ILE A 600 3.88 -12.00 -23.50
C ILE A 600 3.56 -13.36 -24.11
N PRO A 601 2.49 -13.46 -24.92
CA PRO A 601 2.16 -14.70 -25.61
C PRO A 601 3.17 -14.96 -26.76
N GLY A 602 3.63 -16.21 -26.89
CA GLY A 602 4.54 -16.61 -27.97
C GLY A 602 5.91 -15.98 -27.89
N ALA A 603 6.39 -15.63 -26.68
CA ALA A 603 7.75 -15.13 -26.43
C ALA A 603 8.82 -16.09 -27.04
N PHE A 604 8.57 -17.39 -26.91
CA PHE A 604 9.36 -18.45 -27.56
C PHE A 604 8.44 -19.45 -28.27
N SER A 605 8.98 -20.17 -29.24
CA SER A 605 8.27 -21.32 -29.78
C SER A 605 8.21 -22.46 -28.77
N ASN A 606 7.19 -23.33 -28.86
CA ASN A 606 7.10 -24.52 -28.00
C ASN A 606 8.33 -25.42 -28.12
N GLU A 607 8.92 -25.53 -29.32
CA GLU A 607 10.15 -26.28 -29.51
C GLU A 607 11.33 -25.68 -28.74
N THR A 608 11.50 -24.36 -28.79
CA THR A 608 12.53 -23.63 -28.05
C THR A 608 12.34 -23.80 -26.54
N ALA A 609 11.13 -23.57 -26.03
CA ALA A 609 10.80 -23.69 -24.61
C ALA A 609 11.06 -25.12 -24.10
N SER A 610 10.62 -26.15 -24.84
CA SER A 610 10.83 -27.54 -24.49
C SER A 610 12.32 -27.93 -24.47
N ARG A 611 13.12 -27.39 -25.40
CA ARG A 611 14.58 -27.65 -25.42
C ARG A 611 15.28 -27.07 -24.20
N VAL A 612 14.91 -25.84 -23.82
CA VAL A 612 15.46 -25.22 -22.61
C VAL A 612 15.01 -25.94 -21.35
N LEU A 613 13.74 -26.35 -21.28
CA LEU A 613 13.20 -27.15 -20.18
C LEU A 613 13.97 -28.44 -19.98
N GLU A 614 14.24 -29.22 -21.06
CA GLU A 614 15.02 -30.45 -20.99
C GLU A 614 16.45 -30.19 -20.49
N GLY A 615 17.09 -29.13 -20.92
CA GLY A 615 18.41 -28.74 -20.41
C GLY A 615 18.40 -28.38 -18.94
N THR A 616 17.40 -27.57 -18.50
CA THR A 616 17.29 -27.17 -17.09
C THR A 616 16.84 -28.28 -16.16
N LYS A 617 16.07 -29.29 -16.65
CA LYS A 617 15.85 -30.56 -15.91
C LYS A 617 17.17 -31.24 -15.57
N LYS A 618 18.09 -31.34 -16.52
CA LYS A 618 19.38 -31.97 -16.29
C LYS A 618 20.26 -31.22 -15.29
N VAL A 619 20.19 -29.91 -15.23
CA VAL A 619 20.91 -29.13 -14.22
C VAL A 619 20.56 -29.59 -12.78
N VAL A 620 19.33 -30.05 -12.55
CA VAL A 620 18.86 -30.51 -11.24
C VAL A 620 18.91 -32.00 -11.06
N ASN A 621 18.70 -32.79 -12.14
CA ASN A 621 18.55 -34.26 -12.01
C ASN A 621 19.80 -35.05 -12.44
N ASP A 622 20.78 -34.45 -13.14
CA ASP A 622 22.09 -35.08 -13.39
C ASP A 622 22.99 -34.90 -12.17
N SER A 623 23.64 -35.94 -11.73
CA SER A 623 24.52 -35.94 -10.56
C SER A 623 25.73 -34.99 -10.68
N THR A 624 26.06 -34.55 -11.89
CA THR A 624 27.10 -33.54 -12.16
C THR A 624 26.53 -32.13 -12.29
N GLY A 625 25.21 -31.99 -12.27
CA GLY A 625 24.52 -30.71 -12.40
C GLY A 625 24.72 -29.81 -11.19
N THR A 626 24.85 -28.50 -11.45
CA THR A 626 25.10 -27.50 -10.40
C THR A 626 23.93 -27.34 -9.42
N GLY A 627 22.72 -27.76 -9.79
CA GLY A 627 21.52 -27.77 -8.98
C GLY A 627 21.18 -29.12 -8.34
N TYR A 628 22.01 -30.14 -8.47
CA TYR A 628 21.69 -31.51 -8.04
C TYR A 628 21.35 -31.65 -6.56
N ALA A 629 21.82 -30.75 -5.69
CA ALA A 629 21.45 -30.77 -4.28
C ALA A 629 19.94 -30.52 -4.02
N ALA A 630 19.19 -30.04 -5.02
CA ALA A 630 17.73 -29.89 -4.99
C ALA A 630 16.98 -31.05 -5.69
N HIS A 631 17.70 -32.10 -6.17
CA HIS A 631 17.09 -33.24 -6.81
C HIS A 631 16.11 -33.96 -5.89
N ARG A 632 15.02 -34.44 -6.47
CA ARG A 632 13.98 -35.23 -5.82
C ARG A 632 13.66 -36.45 -6.68
N ASP A 633 13.41 -37.61 -6.04
CA ASP A 633 13.02 -38.85 -6.72
C ASP A 633 11.52 -38.90 -7.06
N ASP A 634 10.70 -38.09 -6.35
CA ASP A 634 9.23 -38.11 -6.43
C ASP A 634 8.66 -37.03 -7.37
N ILE A 635 9.39 -35.95 -7.66
CA ILE A 635 8.94 -34.83 -8.49
C ILE A 635 10.08 -34.39 -9.40
N VAL A 636 9.76 -34.24 -10.70
CA VAL A 636 10.75 -33.75 -11.67
C VAL A 636 10.86 -32.25 -11.56
N LEU A 637 11.99 -31.76 -11.08
CA LEU A 637 12.33 -30.36 -10.99
C LEU A 637 13.26 -29.96 -12.15
N ALA A 638 13.16 -28.70 -12.54
CA ALA A 638 14.05 -28.04 -13.48
C ALA A 638 14.59 -26.74 -12.85
N GLY A 639 15.78 -26.31 -13.20
CA GLY A 639 16.31 -25.10 -12.59
C GLY A 639 17.65 -24.66 -13.15
N LYS A 640 18.15 -23.54 -12.63
CA LYS A 640 19.47 -23.02 -12.96
C LYS A 640 20.07 -22.26 -11.77
N THR A 641 21.30 -22.59 -11.44
CA THR A 641 22.12 -21.87 -10.45
C THR A 641 22.82 -20.69 -11.08
N GLY A 642 23.04 -19.65 -10.30
CA GLY A 642 23.80 -18.47 -10.74
C GLY A 642 24.72 -17.95 -9.64
N THR A 643 25.92 -17.55 -10.03
CA THR A 643 26.81 -16.74 -9.20
C THR A 643 27.25 -15.55 -10.03
N ALA A 644 27.01 -14.35 -9.52
CA ALA A 644 27.39 -13.11 -10.18
C ALA A 644 28.42 -12.38 -9.33
N GLU A 645 29.60 -12.09 -9.87
CA GLU A 645 30.60 -11.28 -9.20
C GLU A 645 30.23 -9.80 -9.31
N ILE A 646 30.24 -9.09 -8.18
CA ILE A 646 30.06 -7.63 -8.08
C ILE A 646 31.39 -7.02 -7.64
N LYS A 647 32.06 -6.35 -8.57
CA LYS A 647 33.39 -5.73 -8.37
C LYS A 647 33.39 -4.29 -8.84
N ALA A 648 34.05 -3.41 -8.09
CA ALA A 648 34.24 -2.02 -8.51
C ALA A 648 35.25 -1.89 -9.68
N SER A 649 36.20 -2.81 -9.79
CA SER A 649 37.18 -2.92 -10.87
C SER A 649 37.69 -4.35 -11.03
N LYS A 650 38.46 -4.64 -12.09
CA LYS A 650 39.08 -5.96 -12.28
C LYS A 650 40.10 -6.32 -11.17
N GLU A 651 40.75 -5.34 -10.61
CA GLU A 651 41.74 -5.47 -9.55
C GLU A 651 41.10 -5.56 -8.16
N ASP A 652 39.80 -5.32 -8.06
CA ASP A 652 39.05 -5.41 -6.79
C ASP A 652 38.94 -6.84 -6.31
N THR A 653 39.66 -7.16 -5.23
CA THR A 653 39.60 -8.44 -4.54
C THR A 653 38.59 -8.47 -3.40
N SER A 654 38.02 -7.30 -3.05
CA SER A 654 37.02 -7.13 -1.99
C SER A 654 35.60 -7.29 -2.49
N GLY A 655 35.38 -7.41 -3.80
CA GLY A 655 34.07 -7.58 -4.40
C GLY A 655 33.31 -8.77 -3.82
N THR A 656 31.97 -8.63 -3.78
CA THR A 656 31.06 -9.68 -3.31
C THR A 656 30.54 -10.55 -4.45
N GLU A 657 29.82 -11.62 -4.09
CA GLU A 657 29.16 -12.53 -5.04
C GLU A 657 27.68 -12.65 -4.71
N LEU A 658 26.82 -12.41 -5.68
CA LEU A 658 25.39 -12.72 -5.57
C LEU A 658 25.19 -14.20 -5.90
N GLY A 659 24.51 -14.93 -5.01
CA GLY A 659 24.10 -16.31 -5.24
C GLY A 659 22.65 -16.34 -5.68
N TRP A 660 22.36 -17.09 -6.76
CA TRP A 660 21.03 -17.24 -7.31
C TRP A 660 20.65 -18.71 -7.47
N PHE A 661 19.36 -18.97 -7.30
CA PHE A 661 18.75 -20.21 -7.74
C PHE A 661 17.36 -19.94 -8.32
N ALA A 662 17.15 -20.42 -9.56
CA ALA A 662 15.84 -20.54 -10.17
C ALA A 662 15.48 -22.02 -10.19
N ILE A 663 14.39 -22.41 -9.54
CA ILE A 663 13.94 -23.78 -9.44
C ILE A 663 12.43 -23.85 -9.68
N TYR A 664 11.99 -24.84 -10.46
CA TYR A 664 10.57 -24.96 -10.77
C TYR A 664 10.18 -26.40 -11.10
N THR A 665 8.90 -26.69 -10.91
CA THR A 665 8.28 -27.95 -11.28
C THR A 665 8.19 -28.05 -12.79
N ALA A 666 8.70 -29.16 -13.34
CA ALA A 666 8.80 -29.35 -14.79
C ALA A 666 7.54 -29.93 -15.43
N GLU A 667 6.61 -30.42 -14.62
CA GLU A 667 5.37 -31.08 -15.05
C GLU A 667 4.16 -30.26 -14.62
N LYS A 668 3.18 -30.13 -15.50
CA LYS A 668 1.97 -29.32 -15.27
C LYS A 668 0.95 -30.03 -14.36
N ASP A 669 0.86 -31.34 -14.48
CA ASP A 669 -0.21 -32.14 -13.84
C ASP A 669 0.16 -32.58 -12.42
N ILE A 670 0.84 -31.72 -11.66
CA ILE A 670 1.13 -31.93 -10.24
C ILE A 670 0.19 -31.08 -9.39
N GLU A 671 -0.08 -31.53 -8.15
CA GLU A 671 -1.07 -30.90 -7.25
C GLU A 671 -0.68 -29.46 -6.84
N CYS A 672 0.61 -29.22 -6.64
CA CYS A 672 1.13 -27.95 -6.13
C CYS A 672 2.32 -27.43 -6.97
N PRO A 673 2.10 -26.99 -8.23
CA PRO A 673 3.17 -26.48 -9.06
C PRO A 673 3.77 -25.19 -8.48
N ILE A 674 5.10 -25.08 -8.53
CA ILE A 674 5.83 -23.97 -7.95
C ILE A 674 7.05 -23.59 -8.80
N LEU A 675 7.33 -22.30 -8.84
CA LEU A 675 8.57 -21.72 -9.35
C LEU A 675 9.10 -20.76 -8.28
N ILE A 676 10.35 -20.94 -7.86
CA ILE A 676 11.03 -20.09 -6.89
C ILE A 676 12.24 -19.46 -7.55
N ILE A 677 12.40 -18.13 -7.36
CA ILE A 677 13.61 -17.37 -7.65
C ILE A 677 14.12 -16.82 -6.34
N SER A 678 15.27 -17.31 -5.89
CA SER A 678 15.94 -16.79 -4.70
C SER A 678 17.29 -16.17 -5.05
N MET A 679 17.61 -15.04 -4.42
CA MET A 679 18.89 -14.34 -4.51
C MET A 679 19.40 -14.00 -3.12
N VAL A 680 20.67 -14.25 -2.88
CA VAL A 680 21.40 -13.88 -1.65
C VAL A 680 22.59 -13.01 -2.01
N GLU A 681 22.70 -11.85 -1.36
CA GLU A 681 23.89 -11.01 -1.41
C GLU A 681 25.02 -11.68 -0.59
N ASP A 682 26.25 -11.54 -1.06
CA ASP A 682 27.46 -12.00 -0.36
C ASP A 682 27.51 -13.48 -0.02
N VAL A 683 27.49 -14.33 -1.06
CA VAL A 683 27.71 -15.78 -0.93
C VAL A 683 29.18 -16.17 -1.08
N LYS A 684 30.09 -15.18 -1.21
CA LYS A 684 31.53 -15.41 -1.31
C LYS A 684 32.07 -16.13 -0.07
N GLY A 685 32.74 -17.26 -0.28
CA GLY A 685 33.24 -18.09 0.83
C GLY A 685 32.16 -18.92 1.54
N ARG A 686 30.86 -18.78 1.17
CA ARG A 686 29.73 -19.52 1.74
C ARG A 686 29.25 -20.67 0.86
N GLY A 687 29.94 -20.92 -0.27
CA GLY A 687 29.61 -21.98 -1.23
C GLY A 687 28.93 -21.48 -2.51
N GLY A 688 28.96 -20.18 -2.77
CA GLY A 688 28.35 -19.57 -3.97
C GLY A 688 26.87 -19.88 -4.06
N SER A 689 26.36 -20.12 -5.26
CA SER A 689 24.95 -20.48 -5.49
C SER A 689 24.51 -21.78 -4.78
N GLY A 690 25.44 -22.70 -4.45
CA GLY A 690 25.14 -23.91 -3.70
C GLY A 690 24.57 -23.63 -2.29
N TYR A 691 24.86 -22.45 -1.72
CA TYR A 691 24.26 -21.99 -0.48
C TYR A 691 22.76 -21.75 -0.66
N VAL A 692 22.37 -21.10 -1.74
CA VAL A 692 20.95 -20.82 -2.06
C VAL A 692 20.20 -22.11 -2.39
N VAL A 693 20.83 -23.00 -3.18
CA VAL A 693 20.25 -24.31 -3.53
C VAL A 693 19.85 -25.11 -2.29
N LYS A 694 20.71 -25.16 -1.27
CA LYS A 694 20.42 -25.88 -0.03
C LYS A 694 19.23 -25.31 0.73
N LYS A 695 19.09 -23.98 0.78
CA LYS A 695 17.97 -23.31 1.46
C LYS A 695 16.66 -23.55 0.73
N ASP A 696 16.63 -23.34 -0.58
CA ASP A 696 15.43 -23.61 -1.39
C ASP A 696 15.03 -25.09 -1.38
N SER A 697 16.00 -26.02 -1.28
CA SER A 697 15.70 -27.45 -1.14
C SER A 697 14.89 -27.76 0.12
N LEU A 698 15.19 -27.11 1.24
CA LEU A 698 14.43 -27.27 2.49
C LEU A 698 13.02 -26.69 2.37
N VAL A 699 12.89 -25.54 1.70
CA VAL A 699 11.56 -24.95 1.41
C VAL A 699 10.72 -25.88 0.53
N LEU A 700 11.31 -26.45 -0.52
CA LEU A 700 10.62 -27.41 -1.40
C LEU A 700 10.25 -28.70 -0.67
N GLU A 701 11.09 -29.19 0.24
CA GLU A 701 10.77 -30.34 1.08
C GLU A 701 9.53 -30.08 1.93
N GLU A 702 9.45 -28.92 2.56
CA GLU A 702 8.30 -28.50 3.37
C GLU A 702 7.06 -28.30 2.50
N TRP A 703 7.19 -27.63 1.35
CA TRP A 703 6.10 -27.38 0.41
C TRP A 703 5.43 -28.68 -0.06
N PHE A 704 6.21 -29.61 -0.58
CA PHE A 704 5.67 -30.89 -1.09
C PHE A 704 5.26 -31.87 0.01
N SER A 705 5.73 -31.70 1.25
CA SER A 705 5.29 -32.53 2.38
C SER A 705 3.94 -32.07 2.95
N SER A 706 3.55 -30.83 2.68
CA SER A 706 2.31 -30.23 3.20
C SER A 706 1.14 -30.28 2.21
N HIS A 707 1.41 -30.65 0.97
CA HIS A 707 0.45 -30.84 -0.11
C HIS A 707 0.49 -32.28 -0.65
#